data_da0703d9de5813ad6f5388f6439bc3d9
#
_entry.id   da0703d9de5813ad6f5388f6439bc3d9
#
_cell.length_a   1.000
_cell.length_b   1.000
_cell.length_c   1.000
_cell.angle_alpha   90.00
_cell.angle_beta   90.00
_cell.angle_gamma   90.00
#
_symmetry.space_group_name_H-M   'P 1'
#
loop_
_entity.id
_entity.type
_entity.pdbx_description
1 polymer ?
#
loop_
_entity_poly.entity_id
_entity_poly.type
_entity_poly.pdbx_seq_one_letter_code
_entity_poly.pdbx_strand_id
1 'polypeptide(L)'
;MESPRYWAFISYSHRDSGWAEWLHQGLEKYPVPKPLIGTVTERGEVPKRLSPVFRDRDELPSATDLGALLVSALSGSASQIVICSPQAAKSKWVNEEILAFKRLGRENRIFCLVVGGEPNATDMAGREDEECFPPALRFRLGSDGQLSDQRTEPIAADARPGKDGKNNAKLKLISGLLGVGFDSLKRREQQRRNRRLFVFSCSATAGMVVTSGLAAYALLQRSVAQRQTVRAEAEARTAKETTRFLVDLFKISDPSEARGNTVTAREMLDKGAARIDGELSKQPAIQATLMDTLGTVYMGLGLYAQARPLLDRAVTTRRDLGGVDPAILSNSLSHQGELLFRLADYPAGEKAYRDAINFAAARPKDRESQVELAESLYGLGKLLATEGHYVEAKRDLREALKLQREIYDGSDAAIARTLKDLARVMADDGDLNSAIPLMRSAVAMQRELRGNEPHPDLAEALNDMGVLLWQHGDFDETEKFYRESLAMKRRLLGDKHPEIAAGLENLAMSLTDKGDLAGAEPLYRQSLEMRRELLGADHPEVGRTLLNLASLQYDRGNTREALANMRQVLAIYRKAYPADHPETARVVNVIGFWLTMSGDYPEADRYLTEALTMRRRLFDEHQPDLASSLMTIALLRDAQGRYSEALELAQNAKQIDTEALSADHWRTAIAESAQGAALTGLGRYPEAESCLTHSYAILSKNGGAPLIYRTIAQRYLDTLHRTVRSGAAAASTLAAKTAAQAAAVTK
;
A
#
# COMPACT_ATOMS: atom_id res chain seq x y z
N MET A 1 -23.13 -9.77 24.22
CA MET A 1 -21.67 -9.47 24.35
C MET A 1 -21.03 -9.92 23.07
N GLU A 2 -20.39 -9.04 22.36
CA GLU A 2 -19.55 -9.41 21.20
C GLU A 2 -18.47 -10.39 21.64
N SER A 3 -18.18 -11.35 20.80
CA SER A 3 -17.11 -12.31 21.03
C SER A 3 -15.80 -11.55 21.22
N PRO A 4 -15.02 -11.84 22.25
CA PRO A 4 -13.74 -11.18 22.45
C PRO A 4 -12.85 -11.42 21.23
N ARG A 5 -12.09 -10.42 20.80
CA ARG A 5 -11.17 -10.51 19.68
C ARG A 5 -10.08 -11.57 19.93
N TYR A 6 -9.65 -11.64 21.20
CA TYR A 6 -8.66 -12.63 21.66
C TYR A 6 -9.20 -13.36 22.88
N TRP A 7 -8.94 -14.67 22.95
CA TRP A 7 -9.28 -15.49 24.10
C TRP A 7 -8.46 -15.17 25.32
N ALA A 8 -7.21 -14.80 25.10
CA ALA A 8 -6.33 -14.34 26.15
C ALA A 8 -5.28 -13.39 25.61
N PHE A 9 -4.82 -12.50 26.47
CA PHE A 9 -3.63 -11.68 26.31
C PHE A 9 -2.53 -12.28 27.21
N ILE A 10 -1.35 -12.56 26.65
CA ILE A 10 -0.22 -13.09 27.41
C ILE A 10 0.72 -11.95 27.76
N SER A 11 0.73 -11.56 29.03
CA SER A 11 1.66 -10.61 29.61
C SER A 11 2.91 -11.32 30.12
N TYR A 12 4.08 -10.85 29.71
CA TYR A 12 5.34 -11.51 30.11
C TYR A 12 6.52 -10.53 30.07
N SER A 13 7.55 -10.84 30.83
CA SER A 13 8.85 -10.17 30.70
C SER A 13 9.57 -10.68 29.45
N HIS A 14 10.31 -9.82 28.75
CA HIS A 14 11.09 -10.19 27.56
C HIS A 14 12.00 -11.43 27.78
N ARG A 15 12.49 -11.61 28.98
CA ARG A 15 13.31 -12.78 29.33
C ARG A 15 12.50 -14.09 29.43
N ASP A 16 11.18 -13.99 29.49
CA ASP A 16 10.25 -15.12 29.56
C ASP A 16 9.61 -15.46 28.20
N SER A 17 10.14 -14.90 27.10
CA SER A 17 9.59 -15.08 25.74
C SER A 17 9.40 -16.51 25.32
N GLY A 18 10.34 -17.42 25.66
CA GLY A 18 10.23 -18.84 25.39
C GLY A 18 9.05 -19.53 26.10
N TRP A 19 8.69 -19.06 27.31
CA TRP A 19 7.51 -19.52 28.01
C TRP A 19 6.24 -18.97 27.41
N ALA A 20 6.28 -17.72 26.94
CA ALA A 20 5.15 -17.09 26.25
C ALA A 20 4.86 -17.79 24.93
N GLU A 21 5.88 -18.12 24.16
CA GLU A 21 5.74 -18.84 22.90
C GLU A 21 5.20 -20.27 23.12
N TRP A 22 5.76 -21.00 24.07
CA TRP A 22 5.27 -22.34 24.43
C TRP A 22 3.81 -22.30 24.86
N LEU A 23 3.42 -21.33 25.68
CA LEU A 23 2.05 -21.19 26.15
C LEU A 23 1.11 -20.81 25.01
N HIS A 24 1.49 -19.83 24.20
CA HIS A 24 0.72 -19.36 23.05
C HIS A 24 0.41 -20.52 22.09
N GLN A 25 1.45 -21.24 21.63
CA GLN A 25 1.27 -22.40 20.76
C GLN A 25 0.47 -23.52 21.45
N GLY A 26 0.70 -23.69 22.75
CA GLY A 26 0.02 -24.70 23.54
C GLY A 26 -1.48 -24.44 23.74
N LEU A 27 -1.89 -23.17 23.76
CA LEU A 27 -3.29 -22.75 23.85
C LEU A 27 -3.97 -22.83 22.49
N GLU A 28 -3.37 -22.24 21.45
CA GLU A 28 -4.00 -22.18 20.13
C GLU A 28 -4.17 -23.57 19.46
N LYS A 29 -3.22 -24.47 19.70
CA LYS A 29 -3.28 -25.83 19.17
C LYS A 29 -4.12 -26.79 20.02
N TYR A 30 -4.58 -26.36 21.21
CA TYR A 30 -5.34 -27.24 22.11
C TYR A 30 -6.73 -27.58 21.55
N PRO A 31 -7.01 -28.85 21.23
CA PRO A 31 -8.34 -29.25 20.79
C PRO A 31 -9.27 -29.36 22.00
N VAL A 32 -10.18 -28.43 22.13
CA VAL A 32 -11.19 -28.47 23.20
C VAL A 32 -12.03 -29.76 23.06
N PRO A 33 -12.21 -30.55 24.15
CA PRO A 33 -13.00 -31.76 24.09
C PRO A 33 -14.41 -31.54 23.55
N LYS A 34 -14.87 -32.35 22.57
CA LYS A 34 -16.19 -32.20 21.92
C LYS A 34 -17.36 -31.98 22.87
N PRO A 35 -17.46 -32.63 24.05
CA PRO A 35 -18.56 -32.38 24.99
C PRO A 35 -18.53 -31.02 25.67
N LEU A 36 -17.41 -30.29 25.58
CA LEU A 36 -17.27 -28.95 26.15
C LEU A 36 -17.51 -27.86 25.11
N ILE A 37 -17.42 -28.18 23.82
CA ILE A 37 -17.59 -27.22 22.73
C ILE A 37 -19.05 -26.75 22.70
N GLY A 38 -19.26 -25.44 22.64
CA GLY A 38 -20.58 -24.81 22.60
C GLY A 38 -21.21 -24.67 23.98
N THR A 39 -20.53 -25.10 25.07
CA THR A 39 -21.04 -24.83 26.41
C THR A 39 -20.78 -23.40 26.81
N VAL A 40 -21.76 -22.76 27.38
CA VAL A 40 -21.64 -21.40 27.95
C VAL A 40 -21.11 -21.49 29.36
N THR A 41 -20.02 -20.82 29.67
CA THR A 41 -19.42 -20.75 31.00
C THR A 41 -19.53 -19.33 31.54
N GLU A 42 -19.15 -19.11 32.77
CA GLU A 42 -18.95 -17.72 33.29
C GLU A 42 -17.98 -16.89 32.44
N ARG A 43 -17.22 -17.56 31.56
CA ARG A 43 -16.22 -16.98 30.65
C ARG A 43 -16.74 -16.79 29.24
N GLY A 44 -17.95 -17.25 28.94
CA GLY A 44 -18.56 -17.24 27.62
C GLY A 44 -18.71 -18.65 27.01
N GLU A 45 -19.10 -18.72 25.77
CA GLU A 45 -19.24 -19.97 25.02
C GLU A 45 -17.87 -20.63 24.77
N VAL A 46 -17.74 -21.89 25.13
CA VAL A 46 -16.50 -22.65 24.97
C VAL A 46 -16.24 -22.92 23.49
N PRO A 47 -15.14 -22.42 22.92
CA PRO A 47 -14.84 -22.52 21.50
C PRO A 47 -14.32 -23.91 21.13
N LYS A 48 -14.25 -24.17 19.83
CA LYS A 48 -13.55 -25.37 19.32
C LYS A 48 -12.03 -25.31 19.55
N ARG A 49 -11.47 -24.09 19.67
CA ARG A 49 -10.05 -23.81 19.94
C ARG A 49 -9.94 -22.49 20.71
N LEU A 50 -8.92 -22.36 21.52
CA LEU A 50 -8.54 -21.12 22.20
C LEU A 50 -7.65 -20.28 21.27
N SER A 51 -8.21 -19.83 20.16
CA SER A 51 -7.51 -19.03 19.14
C SER A 51 -8.49 -17.95 18.62
N PRO A 52 -8.00 -16.71 18.39
CA PRO A 52 -6.62 -16.25 18.60
C PRO A 52 -6.31 -15.93 20.07
N VAL A 53 -5.04 -16.13 20.44
CA VAL A 53 -4.44 -15.68 21.69
C VAL A 53 -3.44 -14.59 21.33
N PHE A 54 -3.52 -13.43 21.94
CA PHE A 54 -2.59 -12.33 21.70
C PHE A 54 -1.32 -12.49 22.52
N ARG A 55 -0.15 -12.35 21.86
CA ARG A 55 1.17 -12.36 22.50
C ARG A 55 1.89 -11.05 22.16
N ASP A 56 2.13 -10.26 23.16
CA ASP A 56 2.51 -8.85 23.20
C ASP A 56 3.61 -8.37 22.23
N ARG A 57 4.55 -9.18 21.74
CA ARG A 57 5.75 -8.63 21.11
C ARG A 57 6.11 -9.13 19.71
N ASP A 58 5.58 -10.22 19.25
CA ASP A 58 5.92 -10.78 17.93
C ASP A 58 5.00 -10.25 16.80
N GLU A 59 3.90 -9.60 17.16
CA GLU A 59 2.97 -9.00 16.22
C GLU A 59 3.21 -7.48 16.00
N LEU A 60 4.19 -6.90 16.72
CA LEU A 60 4.47 -5.47 16.67
C LEU A 60 5.94 -5.22 16.26
N PRO A 61 6.19 -4.62 15.09
CA PRO A 61 7.52 -4.14 14.75
C PRO A 61 7.94 -2.99 15.70
N SER A 62 9.24 -2.90 15.96
CA SER A 62 9.89 -1.95 16.87
C SER A 62 9.37 -0.52 16.72
N ALA A 63 8.60 -0.04 17.68
CA ALA A 63 8.21 1.35 17.79
C ALA A 63 8.01 1.75 19.26
N THR A 64 8.30 2.95 19.53
CA THR A 64 8.52 3.60 20.81
C THR A 64 7.28 3.82 21.68
N ASP A 65 6.10 3.26 21.37
CA ASP A 65 4.92 3.49 22.20
C ASP A 65 3.96 2.31 22.26
N LEU A 66 4.19 1.50 23.28
CA LEU A 66 3.45 0.28 23.59
C LEU A 66 2.05 0.52 24.20
N GLY A 67 1.78 1.71 24.69
CA GLY A 67 0.64 1.95 25.59
C GLY A 67 -0.74 1.71 24.98
N ALA A 68 -1.00 2.24 23.81
CA ALA A 68 -2.36 2.25 23.24
C ALA A 68 -2.74 0.95 22.51
N LEU A 69 -1.79 0.31 21.85
CA LEU A 69 -2.00 -1.01 21.22
C LEU A 69 -2.25 -2.09 22.26
N LEU A 70 -1.51 -2.03 23.37
CA LEU A 70 -1.69 -2.92 24.51
C LEU A 70 -3.06 -2.75 25.15
N VAL A 71 -3.51 -1.52 25.35
CA VAL A 71 -4.84 -1.25 25.90
C VAL A 71 -5.94 -1.76 24.96
N SER A 72 -5.79 -1.63 23.66
CA SER A 72 -6.74 -2.18 22.68
C SER A 72 -6.74 -3.70 22.66
N ALA A 73 -5.57 -4.34 22.68
CA ALA A 73 -5.48 -5.80 22.75
C ALA A 73 -6.00 -6.33 24.10
N LEU A 74 -5.67 -5.68 25.21
CA LEU A 74 -6.18 -6.01 26.54
C LEU A 74 -7.68 -5.83 26.62
N SER A 75 -8.24 -4.72 26.11
CA SER A 75 -9.69 -4.47 26.11
C SER A 75 -10.44 -5.48 25.23
N GLY A 76 -9.84 -5.89 24.12
CA GLY A 76 -10.37 -6.91 23.22
C GLY A 76 -10.16 -8.36 23.69
N SER A 77 -9.40 -8.57 24.77
CA SER A 77 -9.11 -9.91 25.29
C SER A 77 -10.12 -10.34 26.35
N ALA A 78 -10.59 -11.58 26.25
CA ALA A 78 -11.49 -12.16 27.23
C ALA A 78 -10.82 -12.33 28.59
N SER A 79 -9.53 -12.61 28.61
CA SER A 79 -8.75 -12.90 29.78
C SER A 79 -7.32 -12.39 29.61
N GLN A 80 -6.60 -12.21 30.71
CA GLN A 80 -5.18 -11.96 30.72
C GLN A 80 -4.46 -13.14 31.37
N ILE A 81 -3.35 -13.59 30.78
CA ILE A 81 -2.46 -14.57 31.38
C ILE A 81 -1.13 -13.87 31.65
N VAL A 82 -0.73 -13.85 32.91
CA VAL A 82 0.52 -13.25 33.33
C VAL A 82 1.53 -14.37 33.55
N ILE A 83 2.64 -14.34 32.85
CA ILE A 83 3.78 -15.21 33.13
C ILE A 83 4.56 -14.61 34.29
N CYS A 84 4.50 -15.31 35.41
CA CYS A 84 5.06 -14.86 36.68
C CYS A 84 6.48 -15.43 36.87
N SER A 85 7.43 -14.51 36.96
CA SER A 85 8.83 -14.76 37.22
C SER A 85 9.43 -13.60 38.03
N PRO A 86 10.61 -13.70 38.63
CA PRO A 86 11.25 -12.57 39.28
C PRO A 86 11.51 -11.36 38.34
N GLN A 87 11.56 -11.63 37.05
CA GLN A 87 11.72 -10.59 36.04
C GLN A 87 10.38 -9.91 35.73
N ALA A 88 9.30 -10.68 35.67
CA ALA A 88 7.95 -10.14 35.48
C ALA A 88 7.50 -9.31 36.69
N ALA A 89 7.86 -9.72 37.90
CA ALA A 89 7.57 -8.98 39.14
C ALA A 89 8.20 -7.58 39.15
N LYS A 90 9.40 -7.44 38.57
CA LYS A 90 10.14 -6.17 38.46
C LYS A 90 9.78 -5.36 37.21
N SER A 91 8.97 -5.92 36.30
CA SER A 91 8.59 -5.27 35.03
C SER A 91 7.50 -4.24 35.24
N LYS A 92 7.83 -2.97 35.00
CA LYS A 92 6.83 -1.88 35.01
C LYS A 92 5.72 -2.11 33.97
N TRP A 93 6.09 -2.65 32.83
CA TRP A 93 5.16 -2.92 31.72
C TRP A 93 4.16 -4.01 32.08
N VAL A 94 4.63 -5.15 32.57
CA VAL A 94 3.74 -6.24 33.01
C VAL A 94 2.79 -5.73 34.11
N ASN A 95 3.31 -4.90 35.01
CA ASN A 95 2.49 -4.31 36.07
C ASN A 95 1.40 -3.37 35.52
N GLU A 96 1.76 -2.49 34.58
CA GLU A 96 0.79 -1.59 33.93
C GLU A 96 -0.25 -2.35 33.10
N GLU A 97 0.12 -3.41 32.41
CA GLU A 97 -0.81 -4.28 31.70
C GLU A 97 -1.83 -4.90 32.63
N ILE A 98 -1.38 -5.36 33.79
CA ILE A 98 -2.27 -5.93 34.82
C ILE A 98 -3.21 -4.84 35.37
N LEU A 99 -2.69 -3.66 35.66
CA LEU A 99 -3.45 -2.52 36.12
C LEU A 99 -4.49 -2.10 35.07
N ALA A 100 -4.08 -2.01 33.81
CA ALA A 100 -4.97 -1.68 32.72
C ALA A 100 -6.12 -2.71 32.61
N PHE A 101 -5.80 -4.00 32.75
CA PHE A 101 -6.82 -5.06 32.69
C PHE A 101 -7.76 -5.05 33.92
N LYS A 102 -7.21 -4.73 35.09
CA LYS A 102 -8.02 -4.53 36.31
C LYS A 102 -8.95 -3.32 36.19
N ARG A 103 -8.48 -2.21 35.62
CA ARG A 103 -9.30 -1.01 35.34
C ARG A 103 -10.46 -1.29 34.39
N LEU A 104 -10.38 -2.33 33.57
CA LEU A 104 -11.50 -2.80 32.76
C LEU A 104 -12.56 -3.58 33.56
N GLY A 105 -12.42 -3.71 34.87
CA GLY A 105 -13.31 -4.49 35.72
C GLY A 105 -13.20 -6.00 35.55
N ARG A 106 -12.11 -6.48 34.98
CA ARG A 106 -11.90 -7.90 34.64
C ARG A 106 -10.86 -8.58 35.53
N GLU A 107 -10.70 -8.10 36.76
CA GLU A 107 -9.70 -8.65 37.70
C GLU A 107 -9.83 -10.16 37.88
N ASN A 108 -11.07 -10.70 37.90
CA ASN A 108 -11.35 -12.13 37.99
C ASN A 108 -10.98 -12.94 36.73
N ARG A 109 -10.50 -12.29 35.67
CA ARG A 109 -10.07 -12.90 34.39
C ARG A 109 -8.57 -12.83 34.18
N ILE A 110 -7.84 -12.53 35.25
CA ILE A 110 -6.36 -12.59 35.23
C ILE A 110 -5.94 -13.95 35.74
N PHE A 111 -5.12 -14.62 34.95
CA PHE A 111 -4.54 -15.92 35.25
C PHE A 111 -3.03 -15.78 35.35
N CYS A 112 -2.45 -16.52 36.29
CA CYS A 112 -1.02 -16.51 36.52
C CYS A 112 -0.38 -17.85 36.13
N LEU A 113 0.73 -17.79 35.44
CA LEU A 113 1.60 -18.94 35.20
C LEU A 113 2.93 -18.69 35.90
N VAL A 114 3.17 -19.38 37.01
CA VAL A 114 4.45 -19.32 37.70
C VAL A 114 5.44 -20.20 36.95
N VAL A 115 6.52 -19.58 36.48
CA VAL A 115 7.59 -20.23 35.74
C VAL A 115 8.93 -20.18 36.47
N GLY A 116 9.05 -19.30 37.47
CA GLY A 116 10.24 -19.13 38.31
C GLY A 116 9.96 -18.20 39.48
N GLY A 117 10.83 -18.18 40.47
CA GLY A 117 10.66 -17.39 41.69
C GLY A 117 9.68 -18.01 42.67
N GLU A 118 9.24 -17.26 43.67
CA GLU A 118 8.28 -17.71 44.69
C GLU A 118 7.17 -16.65 44.83
N PRO A 119 5.89 -17.05 44.73
CA PRO A 119 4.76 -16.15 44.95
C PRO A 119 4.76 -15.56 46.37
N ASN A 120 4.60 -14.24 46.46
CA ASN A 120 4.58 -13.49 47.72
C ASN A 120 5.89 -13.61 48.54
N ALA A 121 7.01 -13.82 47.90
CA ALA A 121 8.31 -13.95 48.55
C ALA A 121 8.74 -12.66 49.30
N THR A 122 8.23 -11.49 48.90
CA THR A 122 8.37 -10.24 49.64
C THR A 122 7.81 -10.24 51.05
N ASP A 123 6.98 -11.23 51.39
CA ASP A 123 6.45 -11.39 52.75
C ASP A 123 7.35 -12.29 53.61
N MET A 124 8.45 -12.79 53.03
CA MET A 124 9.40 -13.69 53.64
C MET A 124 10.73 -12.94 53.77
N ALA A 125 11.15 -12.64 55.00
CA ALA A 125 12.38 -11.90 55.22
C ALA A 125 13.60 -12.54 54.56
N GLY A 126 14.31 -11.77 53.71
CA GLY A 126 15.51 -12.20 52.96
C GLY A 126 15.23 -12.95 51.64
N ARG A 127 13.96 -13.03 51.22
CA ARG A 127 13.57 -13.69 49.93
C ARG A 127 12.88 -12.73 48.95
N GLU A 128 12.98 -11.42 49.16
CA GLU A 128 12.31 -10.40 48.40
C GLU A 128 12.68 -10.46 46.90
N ASP A 129 13.91 -10.87 46.59
CA ASP A 129 14.40 -11.02 45.20
C ASP A 129 13.80 -12.21 44.46
N GLU A 130 13.21 -13.17 45.17
CA GLU A 130 12.52 -14.32 44.58
C GLU A 130 11.07 -14.03 44.21
N GLU A 131 10.54 -12.85 44.57
CA GLU A 131 9.15 -12.48 44.27
C GLU A 131 8.88 -12.60 42.77
N CYS A 132 7.81 -13.35 42.43
CA CYS A 132 7.42 -13.56 41.03
C CYS A 132 6.09 -12.90 40.66
N PHE A 133 5.33 -12.38 41.59
CA PHE A 133 4.11 -11.68 41.34
C PHE A 133 4.34 -10.16 41.22
N PRO A 134 4.03 -9.55 40.06
CA PRO A 134 3.97 -8.08 39.96
C PRO A 134 3.05 -7.48 41.04
N PRO A 135 3.36 -6.27 41.53
CA PRO A 135 2.53 -5.61 42.57
C PRO A 135 1.04 -5.56 42.24
N ALA A 136 0.72 -5.33 40.99
CA ALA A 136 -0.66 -5.28 40.50
C ALA A 136 -1.41 -6.62 40.61
N LEU A 137 -0.72 -7.75 40.72
CA LEU A 137 -1.37 -9.04 41.00
C LEU A 137 -1.60 -9.25 42.51
N ARG A 138 -0.81 -8.64 43.34
CA ARG A 138 -0.83 -8.88 44.78
C ARG A 138 -1.89 -8.05 45.51
N PHE A 139 -2.34 -6.95 44.92
CA PHE A 139 -3.26 -6.01 45.55
C PHE A 139 -4.48 -5.72 44.68
N ARG A 140 -5.62 -5.46 45.29
CA ARG A 140 -6.85 -5.03 44.60
C ARG A 140 -6.73 -3.59 44.13
N LEU A 141 -7.47 -3.26 43.09
CA LEU A 141 -7.64 -1.87 42.69
C LEU A 141 -8.63 -1.17 43.62
N GLY A 142 -8.23 -0.02 44.16
CA GLY A 142 -9.12 0.85 44.94
C GLY A 142 -10.09 1.60 44.03
N SER A 143 -11.06 2.27 44.67
CA SER A 143 -12.05 3.12 43.98
C SER A 143 -11.42 4.33 43.29
N ASP A 144 -10.20 4.68 43.63
CA ASP A 144 -9.36 5.75 43.07
C ASP A 144 -8.53 5.28 41.86
N GLY A 145 -8.64 4.00 41.51
CA GLY A 145 -7.86 3.42 40.40
C GLY A 145 -6.39 3.12 40.73
N GLN A 146 -5.99 3.27 42.02
CA GLN A 146 -4.69 2.88 42.54
C GLN A 146 -4.77 1.50 43.21
N LEU A 147 -3.62 0.89 43.46
CA LEU A 147 -3.56 -0.34 44.22
C LEU A 147 -3.92 -0.06 45.67
N SER A 148 -4.90 -0.79 46.19
CA SER A 148 -5.27 -0.74 47.61
C SER A 148 -4.37 -1.66 48.42
N ASP A 149 -4.43 -1.52 49.76
CA ASP A 149 -3.75 -2.45 50.67
C ASP A 149 -4.42 -3.84 50.75
N GLN A 150 -5.59 -4.00 50.11
CA GLN A 150 -6.28 -5.27 50.03
C GLN A 150 -5.58 -6.24 49.12
N ARG A 151 -5.09 -7.34 49.67
CA ARG A 151 -4.43 -8.39 48.92
C ARG A 151 -5.41 -9.19 48.06
N THR A 152 -4.90 -9.66 46.94
CA THR A 152 -5.57 -10.67 46.10
C THR A 152 -4.77 -11.95 46.15
N GLU A 153 -5.44 -13.07 46.05
CA GLU A 153 -4.81 -14.36 45.80
C GLU A 153 -5.04 -14.75 44.32
N PRO A 154 -4.08 -14.46 43.43
CA PRO A 154 -4.24 -14.83 42.03
C PRO A 154 -4.28 -16.35 41.87
N ILE A 155 -5.21 -16.85 41.05
CA ILE A 155 -5.20 -18.26 40.67
C ILE A 155 -3.98 -18.52 39.79
N ALA A 156 -2.97 -19.18 40.36
CA ALA A 156 -1.73 -19.47 39.69
C ALA A 156 -1.64 -20.94 39.28
N ALA A 157 -1.25 -21.18 38.05
CA ALA A 157 -0.75 -22.47 37.59
C ALA A 157 0.77 -22.46 37.74
N ASP A 158 1.34 -23.49 38.35
CA ASP A 158 2.76 -23.53 38.66
C ASP A 158 3.50 -24.53 37.75
N ALA A 159 4.17 -24.01 36.75
CA ALA A 159 4.85 -24.82 35.74
C ALA A 159 6.24 -25.35 36.19
N ARG A 160 6.69 -24.98 37.40
CA ARG A 160 8.02 -25.37 37.93
C ARG A 160 8.10 -26.87 38.14
N PRO A 161 9.31 -27.46 38.00
CA PRO A 161 9.54 -28.85 38.35
C PRO A 161 9.18 -29.13 39.83
N GLY A 162 8.52 -30.28 40.09
CA GLY A 162 8.09 -30.65 41.44
C GLY A 162 6.77 -30.00 41.92
N LYS A 163 6.21 -29.10 41.16
CA LYS A 163 4.85 -28.51 41.35
C LYS A 163 3.89 -29.11 40.33
N ASP A 164 3.01 -28.31 39.72
CA ASP A 164 2.09 -28.84 38.69
C ASP A 164 2.83 -29.38 37.46
N GLY A 165 3.97 -28.80 37.09
CA GLY A 165 4.71 -29.07 35.87
C GLY A 165 4.02 -28.54 34.61
N LYS A 166 4.75 -28.44 33.51
CA LYS A 166 4.30 -27.76 32.26
C LYS A 166 2.91 -28.19 31.78
N ASN A 167 2.64 -29.49 31.72
CA ASN A 167 1.38 -30.01 31.16
C ASN A 167 0.16 -29.74 32.06
N ASN A 168 0.31 -29.99 33.38
CA ASN A 168 -0.79 -29.71 34.29
C ASN A 168 -1.01 -28.22 34.48
N ALA A 169 0.06 -27.43 34.56
CA ALA A 169 -0.05 -25.95 34.62
C ALA A 169 -0.79 -25.39 33.39
N LYS A 170 -0.42 -25.88 32.18
CA LYS A 170 -1.16 -25.51 30.95
C LYS A 170 -2.62 -25.94 31.02
N LEU A 171 -2.92 -27.17 31.46
CA LEU A 171 -4.29 -27.64 31.62
C LEU A 171 -5.07 -26.85 32.68
N LYS A 172 -4.42 -26.40 33.76
CA LYS A 172 -5.02 -25.50 34.76
C LYS A 172 -5.36 -24.13 34.12
N LEU A 173 -4.47 -23.55 33.33
CA LEU A 173 -4.75 -22.31 32.58
C LEU A 173 -5.89 -22.51 31.60
N ILE A 174 -5.85 -23.56 30.78
CA ILE A 174 -6.93 -23.90 29.85
C ILE A 174 -8.26 -24.05 30.60
N SER A 175 -8.26 -24.74 31.73
CA SER A 175 -9.47 -24.87 32.55
C SER A 175 -9.99 -23.53 33.03
N GLY A 176 -9.12 -22.65 33.48
CA GLY A 176 -9.46 -21.31 33.91
C GLY A 176 -9.97 -20.42 32.77
N LEU A 177 -9.32 -20.45 31.61
CA LEU A 177 -9.74 -19.72 30.43
C LEU A 177 -11.10 -20.15 29.90
N LEU A 178 -11.35 -21.46 29.89
CA LEU A 178 -12.61 -22.04 29.46
C LEU A 178 -13.70 -21.94 30.52
N GLY A 179 -13.37 -21.56 31.76
CA GLY A 179 -14.33 -21.56 32.88
C GLY A 179 -14.80 -22.97 33.27
N VAL A 180 -14.00 -23.99 32.96
CA VAL A 180 -14.31 -25.38 33.29
C VAL A 180 -13.39 -25.87 34.38
N GLY A 181 -13.90 -26.65 35.32
CA GLY A 181 -13.11 -27.19 36.42
C GLY A 181 -11.94 -28.04 35.90
N PHE A 182 -10.74 -27.86 36.49
CA PHE A 182 -9.53 -28.62 36.15
C PHE A 182 -9.78 -30.10 36.09
N ASP A 183 -10.56 -30.61 37.04
CA ASP A 183 -10.94 -32.02 37.12
C ASP A 183 -11.82 -32.47 35.95
N SER A 184 -12.58 -31.56 35.33
CA SER A 184 -13.40 -31.90 34.16
C SER A 184 -12.55 -32.18 32.92
N LEU A 185 -11.41 -31.52 32.80
CA LEU A 185 -10.42 -31.80 31.77
C LEU A 185 -9.60 -33.04 32.09
N LYS A 186 -9.30 -33.29 33.36
CA LYS A 186 -8.46 -34.42 33.84
C LYS A 186 -9.24 -35.71 33.97
N ARG A 187 -10.53 -35.65 34.35
CA ARG A 187 -11.37 -36.84 34.65
C ARG A 187 -12.03 -37.44 33.40
N ARG A 188 -11.58 -37.16 32.22
CA ARG A 188 -12.21 -37.71 31.02
C ARG A 188 -12.24 -39.23 30.96
N GLU A 189 -11.40 -39.89 31.75
CA GLU A 189 -11.40 -41.36 31.85
C GLU A 189 -12.35 -41.92 32.89
N GLN A 190 -12.78 -41.14 33.91
CA GLN A 190 -13.61 -41.67 35.01
C GLN A 190 -15.11 -41.43 34.85
N GLN A 191 -15.58 -40.50 34.00
CA GLN A 191 -16.99 -40.10 33.98
C GLN A 191 -17.96 -40.95 33.16
N ARG A 192 -17.61 -42.14 32.70
CA ARG A 192 -18.63 -43.06 32.14
C ARG A 192 -19.59 -43.65 33.19
N ARG A 193 -19.36 -43.46 34.49
CA ARG A 193 -20.06 -44.22 35.54
C ARG A 193 -21.14 -43.45 36.35
N ASN A 194 -21.19 -42.14 36.39
CA ASN A 194 -22.09 -41.41 37.34
C ASN A 194 -23.15 -40.47 36.71
N ARG A 195 -23.79 -40.87 35.65
CA ARG A 195 -24.77 -40.06 34.93
C ARG A 195 -26.19 -40.01 35.55
N ARG A 196 -26.48 -40.57 36.71
CA ARG A 196 -27.86 -40.74 37.23
C ARG A 196 -28.26 -39.89 38.45
N LEU A 197 -27.40 -39.09 39.06
CA LEU A 197 -27.72 -38.38 40.32
C LEU A 197 -27.87 -36.84 40.18
N PHE A 198 -27.77 -36.28 38.95
CA PHE A 198 -27.68 -34.84 38.79
C PHE A 198 -28.97 -34.09 38.41
N VAL A 199 -30.14 -34.76 38.40
CA VAL A 199 -31.38 -34.14 37.89
C VAL A 199 -32.14 -33.32 38.95
N PHE A 200 -31.87 -33.46 40.23
CA PHE A 200 -32.70 -32.85 41.30
C PHE A 200 -32.19 -31.56 41.91
N SER A 201 -31.00 -31.05 41.56
CA SER A 201 -30.46 -29.80 42.13
C SER A 201 -30.65 -28.55 41.27
N CYS A 202 -31.16 -28.67 40.05
CA CYS A 202 -31.15 -27.58 39.08
C CYS A 202 -32.28 -26.56 39.17
N SER A 203 -33.36 -26.81 39.88
CA SER A 203 -34.52 -25.91 39.90
C SER A 203 -34.43 -24.74 40.88
N ALA A 204 -33.70 -24.86 41.97
CA ALA A 204 -33.56 -23.79 42.97
C ALA A 204 -32.48 -22.74 42.58
N THR A 205 -31.45 -23.18 41.83
CA THR A 205 -30.36 -22.29 41.39
C THR A 205 -30.74 -21.43 40.18
N ALA A 206 -31.67 -21.86 39.34
CA ALA A 206 -32.10 -21.12 38.16
C ALA A 206 -32.71 -19.74 38.47
N GLY A 207 -33.52 -19.67 39.59
CA GLY A 207 -34.13 -18.39 39.99
C GLY A 207 -33.11 -17.36 40.47
N MET A 208 -32.07 -17.82 41.18
CA MET A 208 -31.01 -16.91 41.69
C MET A 208 -30.06 -16.45 40.57
N VAL A 209 -29.80 -17.31 39.57
CA VAL A 209 -28.97 -16.95 38.40
C VAL A 209 -29.65 -15.92 37.50
N VAL A 210 -30.98 -16.04 37.29
CA VAL A 210 -31.74 -15.07 36.48
C VAL A 210 -31.79 -13.69 37.14
N THR A 211 -32.04 -13.63 38.45
CA THR A 211 -32.07 -12.34 39.18
C THR A 211 -30.70 -11.70 39.32
N SER A 212 -29.64 -12.48 39.53
CA SER A 212 -28.27 -11.98 39.54
C SER A 212 -27.78 -11.55 38.13
N GLY A 213 -28.19 -12.28 37.08
CA GLY A 213 -27.93 -11.93 35.70
C GLY A 213 -28.59 -10.61 35.27
N LEU A 214 -29.88 -10.40 35.67
CA LEU A 214 -30.61 -9.14 35.42
C LEU A 214 -29.97 -7.97 36.18
N ALA A 215 -29.56 -8.18 37.42
CA ALA A 215 -28.88 -7.14 38.22
C ALA A 215 -27.51 -6.80 37.65
N ALA A 216 -26.72 -7.81 37.22
CA ALA A 216 -25.45 -7.61 36.55
C ALA A 216 -25.61 -6.90 35.18
N TYR A 217 -26.63 -7.27 34.40
CA TYR A 217 -26.99 -6.61 33.15
C TYR A 217 -27.36 -5.13 33.37
N ALA A 218 -28.21 -4.83 34.40
CA ALA A 218 -28.59 -3.46 34.74
C ALA A 218 -27.36 -2.61 35.19
N LEU A 219 -26.45 -3.21 35.96
CA LEU A 219 -25.20 -2.54 36.38
C LEU A 219 -24.25 -2.31 35.21
N LEU A 220 -24.16 -3.26 34.28
CA LEU A 220 -23.40 -3.12 33.04
C LEU A 220 -23.98 -2.00 32.16
N GLN A 221 -25.30 -1.98 31.95
CA GLN A 221 -25.96 -0.93 31.17
C GLN A 221 -25.75 0.45 31.79
N ARG A 222 -25.86 0.54 33.13
CA ARG A 222 -25.62 1.79 33.86
C ARG A 222 -24.16 2.25 33.73
N SER A 223 -23.19 1.33 33.79
CA SER A 223 -21.78 1.65 33.63
C SER A 223 -21.45 2.08 32.20
N VAL A 224 -22.08 1.47 31.19
CA VAL A 224 -21.97 1.86 29.78
C VAL A 224 -22.56 3.26 29.56
N ALA A 225 -23.76 3.52 30.06
CA ALA A 225 -24.41 4.84 29.97
C ALA A 225 -23.59 5.94 30.64
N GLN A 226 -23.02 5.69 31.81
CA GLN A 226 -22.15 6.65 32.50
C GLN A 226 -20.88 6.92 31.73
N ARG A 227 -20.26 5.88 31.11
CA ARG A 227 -19.06 6.07 30.25
C ARG A 227 -19.40 6.89 29.02
N GLN A 228 -20.55 6.65 28.40
CA GLN A 228 -21.01 7.44 27.22
C GLN A 228 -21.24 8.91 27.58
N THR A 229 -21.84 9.19 28.75
CA THR A 229 -22.07 10.58 29.20
C THR A 229 -20.73 11.32 29.43
N VAL A 230 -19.80 10.68 30.15
CA VAL A 230 -18.49 11.25 30.42
C VAL A 230 -17.70 11.49 29.11
N ARG A 231 -17.83 10.57 28.13
CA ARG A 231 -17.22 10.74 26.80
C ARG A 231 -17.83 11.92 26.05
N ALA A 232 -19.16 11.98 25.96
CA ALA A 232 -19.87 13.06 25.27
C ALA A 232 -19.54 14.44 25.88
N GLU A 233 -19.42 14.55 27.21
CA GLU A 233 -19.01 15.78 27.88
C GLU A 233 -17.55 16.16 27.58
N ALA A 234 -16.64 15.17 27.52
CA ALA A 234 -15.24 15.40 27.16
C ALA A 234 -15.08 15.84 25.70
N GLU A 235 -15.83 15.20 24.79
CA GLU A 235 -15.86 15.57 23.36
C GLU A 235 -16.44 16.97 23.15
N ALA A 236 -17.57 17.29 23.80
CA ALA A 236 -18.17 18.62 23.72
C ALA A 236 -17.22 19.71 24.27
N ARG A 237 -16.48 19.42 25.32
CA ARG A 237 -15.47 20.32 25.88
C ARG A 237 -14.32 20.51 24.90
N THR A 238 -13.80 19.43 24.33
CA THR A 238 -12.72 19.46 23.34
C THR A 238 -13.15 20.25 22.10
N ALA A 239 -14.35 20.01 21.58
CA ALA A 239 -14.89 20.74 20.43
C ALA A 239 -15.02 22.25 20.73
N LYS A 240 -15.52 22.60 21.92
CA LYS A 240 -15.66 24.01 22.32
C LYS A 240 -14.32 24.73 22.44
N GLU A 241 -13.34 24.13 23.07
CA GLU A 241 -11.99 24.73 23.23
C GLU A 241 -11.26 24.79 21.88
N THR A 242 -11.40 23.76 21.04
CA THR A 242 -10.86 23.75 19.66
C THR A 242 -11.47 24.88 18.83
N THR A 243 -12.79 25.03 18.85
CA THR A 243 -13.49 26.12 18.15
C THR A 243 -13.03 27.49 18.66
N ARG A 244 -12.91 27.63 19.98
CA ARG A 244 -12.43 28.87 20.59
C ARG A 244 -11.01 29.22 20.14
N PHE A 245 -10.10 28.24 20.17
CA PHE A 245 -8.72 28.44 19.73
C PHE A 245 -8.67 28.86 18.25
N LEU A 246 -9.44 28.19 17.38
CA LEU A 246 -9.51 28.55 15.94
C LEU A 246 -10.07 29.96 15.75
N VAL A 247 -11.16 30.32 16.46
CA VAL A 247 -11.72 31.69 16.40
C VAL A 247 -10.71 32.72 16.86
N ASP A 248 -9.99 32.45 17.95
CA ASP A 248 -8.99 33.36 18.46
C ASP A 248 -7.75 33.48 17.53
N LEU A 249 -7.44 32.40 16.79
CA LEU A 249 -6.42 32.41 15.74
C LEU A 249 -6.79 33.40 14.60
N PHE A 250 -8.07 33.39 14.18
CA PHE A 250 -8.54 34.30 13.15
C PHE A 250 -8.71 35.75 13.65
N LYS A 251 -8.96 35.98 14.94
CA LYS A 251 -9.03 37.33 15.51
C LYS A 251 -7.68 38.06 15.52
N ILE A 252 -6.55 37.33 15.58
CA ILE A 252 -5.19 37.90 15.47
C ILE A 252 -4.95 38.53 14.09
N SER A 253 -5.83 38.28 13.12
CA SER A 253 -5.81 38.84 11.78
C SER A 253 -6.60 40.16 11.67
N ASP A 254 -7.02 40.77 12.79
CA ASP A 254 -7.70 42.06 12.79
C ASP A 254 -6.80 43.11 12.10
N PRO A 255 -7.29 43.81 11.07
CA PRO A 255 -6.54 44.85 10.35
C PRO A 255 -5.99 45.94 11.25
N SER A 256 -6.59 46.14 12.44
CA SER A 256 -6.11 47.10 13.44
C SER A 256 -4.79 46.69 14.11
N GLU A 257 -4.48 45.42 14.20
CA GLU A 257 -3.20 44.88 14.73
C GLU A 257 -2.17 44.59 13.62
N ALA A 258 -2.62 44.36 12.39
CA ALA A 258 -1.77 43.98 11.26
C ALA A 258 -0.96 45.13 10.64
N ARG A 259 -1.11 46.38 11.11
CA ARG A 259 -0.35 47.57 10.68
C ARG A 259 -0.23 47.69 9.14
N GLY A 260 -1.28 47.32 8.40
CA GLY A 260 -1.33 47.41 6.94
C GLY A 260 -0.68 46.29 6.16
N ASN A 261 -0.16 45.24 6.79
CA ASN A 261 0.34 44.03 6.11
C ASN A 261 -0.78 43.00 5.94
N THR A 262 -0.88 42.41 4.76
CA THR A 262 -1.74 41.25 4.50
C THR A 262 -1.14 40.04 5.18
N VAL A 263 -1.76 39.52 6.25
CA VAL A 263 -1.37 38.27 6.91
C VAL A 263 -1.81 37.10 6.05
N THR A 264 -0.90 36.25 5.64
CA THR A 264 -1.20 35.06 4.86
C THR A 264 -1.80 33.95 5.73
N ALA A 265 -2.60 33.06 5.14
CA ALA A 265 -3.13 31.88 5.84
C ALA A 265 -2.00 31.02 6.47
N ARG A 266 -0.85 30.93 5.79
CA ARG A 266 0.33 30.25 6.31
C ARG A 266 0.86 30.88 7.58
N GLU A 267 1.04 32.18 7.61
CA GLU A 267 1.53 32.90 8.81
C GLU A 267 0.57 32.75 10.00
N MET A 268 -0.74 32.69 9.74
CA MET A 268 -1.73 32.40 10.80
C MET A 268 -1.57 30.99 11.35
N LEU A 269 -1.40 29.99 10.48
CA LEU A 269 -1.19 28.60 10.89
C LEU A 269 0.12 28.43 11.67
N ASP A 270 1.22 29.06 11.22
CA ASP A 270 2.52 29.02 11.89
C ASP A 270 2.44 29.63 13.31
N LYS A 271 1.74 30.76 13.47
CA LYS A 271 1.46 31.33 14.78
C LYS A 271 0.61 30.43 15.67
N GLY A 272 -0.41 29.79 15.08
CA GLY A 272 -1.27 28.83 15.78
C GLY A 272 -0.49 27.65 16.29
N ALA A 273 0.32 27.04 15.44
CA ALA A 273 1.16 25.90 15.80
C ALA A 273 2.12 26.23 16.93
N ALA A 274 2.75 27.42 16.91
CA ALA A 274 3.67 27.86 17.97
C ALA A 274 2.96 28.07 19.33
N ARG A 275 1.69 28.45 19.35
CA ARG A 275 0.92 28.70 20.59
C ARG A 275 0.43 27.43 21.27
N ILE A 276 0.24 26.34 20.52
CA ILE A 276 -0.29 25.08 21.04
C ILE A 276 0.53 24.58 22.24
N ASP A 277 1.85 24.66 22.16
CA ASP A 277 2.75 24.16 23.19
C ASP A 277 2.71 24.97 24.49
N GLY A 278 2.56 26.27 24.37
CA GLY A 278 2.53 27.18 25.54
C GLY A 278 1.18 27.18 26.25
N GLU A 279 0.11 27.32 25.48
CA GLU A 279 -1.23 27.54 26.04
C GLU A 279 -1.94 26.27 26.48
N LEU A 280 -1.64 25.13 25.86
CA LEU A 280 -2.35 23.87 26.06
C LEU A 280 -1.52 22.77 26.73
N SER A 281 -0.36 23.10 27.28
CA SER A 281 0.52 22.12 27.96
C SER A 281 -0.16 21.33 29.09
N LYS A 282 -1.19 21.91 29.73
CA LYS A 282 -2.00 21.24 30.77
C LYS A 282 -3.24 20.52 30.24
N GLN A 283 -3.45 20.53 28.93
CA GLN A 283 -4.62 19.94 28.29
C GLN A 283 -4.21 19.06 27.07
N PRO A 284 -3.47 17.97 27.31
CA PRO A 284 -2.82 17.21 26.24
C PRO A 284 -3.82 16.59 25.23
N ALA A 285 -5.05 16.28 25.62
CA ALA A 285 -6.06 15.78 24.69
C ALA A 285 -6.50 16.85 23.68
N ILE A 286 -6.71 18.09 24.13
CA ILE A 286 -7.06 19.22 23.28
C ILE A 286 -5.86 19.62 22.42
N GLN A 287 -4.67 19.61 23.01
CA GLN A 287 -3.42 19.84 22.31
C GLN A 287 -3.24 18.88 21.13
N ALA A 288 -3.42 17.57 21.35
CA ALA A 288 -3.34 16.56 20.29
C ALA A 288 -4.39 16.75 19.21
N THR A 289 -5.61 17.16 19.56
CA THR A 289 -6.68 17.43 18.59
C THR A 289 -6.32 18.62 17.70
N LEU A 290 -5.80 19.70 18.28
CA LEU A 290 -5.38 20.86 17.49
C LEU A 290 -4.14 20.59 16.63
N MET A 291 -3.19 19.80 17.13
CA MET A 291 -2.03 19.34 16.34
C MET A 291 -2.48 18.52 15.12
N ASP A 292 -3.41 17.59 15.31
CA ASP A 292 -3.98 16.78 14.25
C ASP A 292 -4.72 17.65 13.20
N THR A 293 -5.57 18.58 13.67
CA THR A 293 -6.30 19.50 12.80
C THR A 293 -5.36 20.41 12.01
N LEU A 294 -4.39 21.06 12.67
CA LEU A 294 -3.43 21.91 11.96
C LEU A 294 -2.51 21.10 11.03
N GLY A 295 -2.11 19.91 11.44
CA GLY A 295 -1.35 18.98 10.60
C GLY A 295 -2.07 18.62 9.32
N THR A 296 -3.37 18.32 9.39
CA THR A 296 -4.20 18.05 8.19
C THR A 296 -4.39 19.29 7.32
N VAL A 297 -4.52 20.48 7.91
CA VAL A 297 -4.57 21.73 7.14
C VAL A 297 -3.25 22.01 6.42
N TYR A 298 -2.10 21.86 7.09
CA TYR A 298 -0.80 21.98 6.44
C TYR A 298 -0.61 20.94 5.32
N MET A 299 -1.06 19.71 5.54
CA MET A 299 -1.04 18.67 4.52
C MET A 299 -1.89 19.05 3.31
N GLY A 300 -3.09 19.61 3.51
CA GLY A 300 -3.96 20.12 2.44
C GLY A 300 -3.35 21.28 1.65
N LEU A 301 -2.47 22.06 2.27
CA LEU A 301 -1.71 23.14 1.62
C LEU A 301 -0.40 22.65 0.97
N GLY A 302 -0.10 21.34 1.01
CA GLY A 302 1.15 20.77 0.49
C GLY A 302 2.37 21.07 1.37
N LEU A 303 2.19 21.58 2.58
CA LEU A 303 3.24 21.94 3.52
C LEU A 303 3.60 20.77 4.42
N TYR A 304 4.06 19.66 3.81
CA TYR A 304 4.28 18.37 4.49
C TYR A 304 5.34 18.43 5.58
N ALA A 305 6.39 19.24 5.40
CA ALA A 305 7.44 19.41 6.41
C ALA A 305 6.90 20.01 7.72
N GLN A 306 5.91 20.91 7.65
CA GLN A 306 5.22 21.49 8.78
C GLN A 306 4.16 20.56 9.37
N ALA A 307 3.48 19.77 8.53
CA ALA A 307 2.48 18.80 8.95
C ALA A 307 3.08 17.68 9.80
N ARG A 308 4.26 17.16 9.41
CA ARG A 308 4.89 15.97 10.02
C ARG A 308 5.03 16.06 11.53
N PRO A 309 5.72 17.07 12.11
CA PRO A 309 5.90 17.13 13.56
C PRO A 309 4.57 17.25 14.33
N LEU A 310 3.55 17.87 13.75
CA LEU A 310 2.25 18.01 14.38
C LEU A 310 1.48 16.67 14.42
N LEU A 311 1.40 15.97 13.32
CA LEU A 311 0.70 14.68 13.25
C LEU A 311 1.43 13.60 14.05
N ASP A 312 2.77 13.55 14.01
CA ASP A 312 3.56 12.62 14.81
C ASP A 312 3.33 12.83 16.31
N ARG A 313 3.33 14.10 16.75
CA ARG A 313 3.06 14.46 18.15
C ARG A 313 1.62 14.23 18.55
N ALA A 314 0.64 14.46 17.67
CA ALA A 314 -0.75 14.15 17.94
C ALA A 314 -0.94 12.66 18.22
N VAL A 315 -0.38 11.79 17.38
CA VAL A 315 -0.42 10.33 17.55
C VAL A 315 0.28 9.91 18.85
N THR A 316 1.50 10.40 19.09
CA THR A 316 2.27 10.08 20.30
C THR A 316 1.52 10.50 21.56
N THR A 317 1.06 11.76 21.61
CA THR A 317 0.31 12.29 22.76
C THR A 317 -0.95 11.47 23.04
N ARG A 318 -1.68 11.06 22.00
CA ARG A 318 -2.89 10.24 22.15
C ARG A 318 -2.57 8.83 22.65
N ARG A 319 -1.43 8.26 22.25
CA ARG A 319 -0.95 6.96 22.77
C ARG A 319 -0.58 7.04 24.25
N ASP A 320 0.10 8.12 24.64
CA ASP A 320 0.61 8.30 26.02
C ASP A 320 -0.52 8.58 27.02
N LEU A 321 -1.59 9.24 26.59
CA LEU A 321 -2.71 9.57 27.46
C LEU A 321 -3.44 8.34 28.03
N GLY A 322 -3.35 7.20 27.39
CA GLY A 322 -4.06 5.97 27.78
C GLY A 322 -5.58 6.16 27.90
N GLY A 323 -6.34 5.21 27.46
CA GLY A 323 -7.81 5.30 27.53
C GLY A 323 -8.46 6.33 26.58
N VAL A 324 -7.70 6.84 25.62
CA VAL A 324 -8.24 7.65 24.50
C VAL A 324 -9.17 6.78 23.68
N ASP A 325 -10.26 7.37 23.20
CA ASP A 325 -11.18 6.66 22.31
C ASP A 325 -10.40 6.11 21.10
N PRO A 326 -10.49 4.81 20.82
CA PRO A 326 -9.82 4.20 19.67
C PRO A 326 -10.15 4.89 18.33
N ALA A 327 -11.33 5.53 18.20
CA ALA A 327 -11.69 6.33 17.04
C ALA A 327 -10.71 7.47 16.79
N ILE A 328 -10.50 8.27 17.83
CA ILE A 328 -9.66 9.47 17.74
C ILE A 328 -8.22 9.08 17.36
N LEU A 329 -7.73 7.95 17.88
CA LEU A 329 -6.41 7.44 17.53
C LEU A 329 -6.37 6.85 16.12
N SER A 330 -7.42 6.13 15.70
CA SER A 330 -7.55 5.60 14.34
C SER A 330 -7.48 6.72 13.30
N ASN A 331 -8.25 7.79 13.50
CA ASN A 331 -8.24 8.96 12.61
C ASN A 331 -6.86 9.61 12.50
N SER A 332 -6.19 9.84 13.64
CA SER A 332 -4.83 10.43 13.62
C SER A 332 -3.82 9.54 12.91
N LEU A 333 -3.93 8.23 13.07
CA LEU A 333 -3.08 7.27 12.38
C LEU A 333 -3.35 7.27 10.88
N SER A 334 -4.60 7.43 10.46
CA SER A 334 -4.96 7.57 9.04
C SER A 334 -4.40 8.86 8.45
N HIS A 335 -4.49 9.99 9.16
CA HIS A 335 -3.87 11.25 8.74
C HIS A 335 -2.35 11.16 8.67
N GLN A 336 -1.72 10.48 9.63
CA GLN A 336 -0.29 10.19 9.60
C GLN A 336 0.08 9.29 8.42
N GLY A 337 -0.73 8.26 8.13
CA GLY A 337 -0.58 7.39 6.97
C GLY A 337 -0.62 8.15 5.64
N GLU A 338 -1.59 9.05 5.47
CA GLU A 338 -1.69 9.91 4.27
C GLU A 338 -0.48 10.84 4.14
N LEU A 339 -0.05 11.46 5.24
CA LEU A 339 1.16 12.30 5.22
C LEU A 339 2.41 11.50 4.81
N LEU A 340 2.61 10.32 5.39
CA LEU A 340 3.76 9.46 5.10
C LEU A 340 3.73 8.96 3.65
N PHE A 341 2.54 8.64 3.13
CA PHE A 341 2.33 8.36 1.72
C PHE A 341 2.76 9.54 0.83
N ARG A 342 2.36 10.79 1.17
CA ARG A 342 2.75 12.01 0.43
C ARG A 342 4.24 12.29 0.50
N LEU A 343 4.91 11.85 1.56
CA LEU A 343 6.36 11.96 1.74
C LEU A 343 7.13 10.79 1.11
N ALA A 344 6.45 9.86 0.46
CA ALA A 344 6.99 8.60 -0.08
C ALA A 344 7.66 7.70 0.97
N ASP A 345 7.30 7.86 2.25
CA ASP A 345 7.71 6.96 3.34
C ASP A 345 6.69 5.82 3.45
N TYR A 346 6.65 4.97 2.41
CA TYR A 346 5.63 3.92 2.25
C TYR A 346 5.60 2.91 3.38
N PRO A 347 6.75 2.37 3.87
CA PRO A 347 6.71 1.40 4.96
C PRO A 347 6.13 1.96 6.27
N ALA A 348 6.44 3.22 6.58
CA ALA A 348 5.88 3.89 7.75
C ALA A 348 4.39 4.21 7.55
N GLY A 349 4.01 4.62 6.33
CA GLY A 349 2.61 4.89 5.95
C GLY A 349 1.75 3.63 6.03
N GLU A 350 2.22 2.51 5.49
CA GLU A 350 1.55 1.21 5.56
C GLU A 350 1.28 0.80 7.01
N LYS A 351 2.31 0.92 7.86
CA LYS A 351 2.17 0.63 9.28
C LYS A 351 1.11 1.51 9.95
N ALA A 352 1.11 2.82 9.67
CA ALA A 352 0.14 3.74 10.24
C ALA A 352 -1.30 3.39 9.83
N TYR A 353 -1.53 3.07 8.55
CA TYR A 353 -2.84 2.64 8.08
C TYR A 353 -3.27 1.29 8.66
N ARG A 354 -2.38 0.31 8.77
CA ARG A 354 -2.69 -0.98 9.40
C ARG A 354 -3.04 -0.82 10.88
N ASP A 355 -2.32 0.04 11.60
CA ASP A 355 -2.65 0.39 12.98
C ASP A 355 -4.04 1.05 13.06
N ALA A 356 -4.35 2.00 12.16
CA ALA A 356 -5.66 2.64 12.10
C ALA A 356 -6.79 1.64 11.86
N ILE A 357 -6.63 0.75 10.88
CA ILE A 357 -7.59 -0.33 10.58
C ILE A 357 -7.83 -1.21 11.80
N ASN A 358 -6.76 -1.59 12.51
CA ASN A 358 -6.88 -2.42 13.71
C ASN A 358 -7.70 -1.73 14.82
N PHE A 359 -7.49 -0.42 15.02
CA PHE A 359 -8.26 0.35 15.99
C PHE A 359 -9.71 0.53 15.57
N ALA A 360 -9.98 0.85 14.31
CA ALA A 360 -11.35 0.99 13.80
C ALA A 360 -12.11 -0.34 13.85
N ALA A 361 -11.49 -1.45 13.46
CA ALA A 361 -12.11 -2.78 13.46
C ALA A 361 -12.40 -3.35 14.88
N ALA A 362 -11.70 -2.87 15.90
CA ALA A 362 -11.90 -3.28 17.29
C ALA A 362 -13.16 -2.62 17.94
N ARG A 363 -13.78 -1.65 17.27
CA ARG A 363 -14.94 -0.91 17.75
C ARG A 363 -16.28 -1.60 17.42
N PRO A 364 -17.39 -1.21 18.09
CA PRO A 364 -18.73 -1.55 17.62
C PRO A 364 -18.92 -1.13 16.16
N LYS A 365 -19.68 -1.90 15.40
CA LYS A 365 -20.00 -1.57 14.00
C LYS A 365 -21.05 -0.46 13.90
N ASP A 366 -20.72 0.71 14.42
CA ASP A 366 -21.50 1.93 14.18
C ASP A 366 -21.07 2.62 12.89
N ARG A 367 -21.83 3.60 12.45
CA ARG A 367 -21.58 4.33 11.21
C ARG A 367 -20.20 5.02 11.21
N GLU A 368 -19.80 5.58 12.34
CA GLU A 368 -18.55 6.31 12.48
C GLU A 368 -17.34 5.39 12.33
N SER A 369 -17.33 4.25 13.03
CA SER A 369 -16.26 3.26 12.93
C SER A 369 -16.16 2.65 11.52
N GLN A 370 -17.28 2.48 10.82
CA GLN A 370 -17.30 2.00 9.45
C GLN A 370 -16.72 3.04 8.48
N VAL A 371 -17.00 4.34 8.67
CA VAL A 371 -16.40 5.42 7.88
C VAL A 371 -14.89 5.44 8.05
N GLU A 372 -14.40 5.41 9.29
CA GLU A 372 -12.96 5.40 9.59
C GLU A 372 -12.25 4.18 9.00
N LEU A 373 -12.88 3.01 9.12
CA LEU A 373 -12.36 1.77 8.55
C LEU A 373 -12.29 1.86 7.02
N ALA A 374 -13.33 2.38 6.38
CA ALA A 374 -13.36 2.53 4.93
C ALA A 374 -12.31 3.51 4.41
N GLU A 375 -12.10 4.66 5.09
CA GLU A 375 -11.07 5.62 4.73
C GLU A 375 -9.64 5.07 4.94
N SER A 376 -9.42 4.34 6.04
CA SER A 376 -8.12 3.70 6.32
C SER A 376 -7.80 2.60 5.30
N LEU A 377 -8.78 1.76 4.93
CA LEU A 377 -8.64 0.73 3.90
C LEU A 377 -8.39 1.34 2.53
N TYR A 378 -9.09 2.43 2.19
CA TYR A 378 -8.86 3.18 0.96
C TYR A 378 -7.44 3.74 0.90
N GLY A 379 -6.96 4.38 1.99
CA GLY A 379 -5.60 4.92 2.07
C GLY A 379 -4.53 3.84 1.93
N LEU A 380 -4.70 2.71 2.62
CA LEU A 380 -3.81 1.54 2.52
C LEU A 380 -3.80 0.96 1.10
N GLY A 381 -4.98 0.81 0.49
CA GLY A 381 -5.09 0.29 -0.86
C GLY A 381 -4.36 1.16 -1.91
N LYS A 382 -4.44 2.49 -1.77
CA LYS A 382 -3.68 3.43 -2.62
C LYS A 382 -2.16 3.29 -2.44
N LEU A 383 -1.72 3.18 -1.19
CA LEU A 383 -0.31 3.03 -0.86
C LEU A 383 0.23 1.72 -1.46
N LEU A 384 -0.43 0.60 -1.22
CA LEU A 384 -0.05 -0.72 -1.75
C LEU A 384 -0.03 -0.75 -3.29
N ALA A 385 -0.97 -0.05 -3.93
CA ALA A 385 -0.96 0.09 -5.38
C ALA A 385 0.29 0.82 -5.89
N THR A 386 0.73 1.85 -5.17
CA THR A 386 1.95 2.61 -5.53
C THR A 386 3.21 1.76 -5.39
N GLU A 387 3.23 0.80 -4.47
CA GLU A 387 4.32 -0.17 -4.29
C GLU A 387 4.21 -1.39 -5.24
N GLY A 388 3.17 -1.44 -6.08
CA GLY A 388 2.94 -2.56 -7.00
C GLY A 388 2.30 -3.80 -6.37
N HIS A 389 1.84 -3.72 -5.13
CA HIS A 389 1.15 -4.79 -4.42
C HIS A 389 -0.34 -4.86 -4.83
N TYR A 390 -0.60 -5.06 -6.12
CA TYR A 390 -1.94 -4.93 -6.72
C TYR A 390 -2.98 -5.88 -6.15
N VAL A 391 -2.61 -7.10 -5.75
CA VAL A 391 -3.55 -8.09 -5.19
C VAL A 391 -4.13 -7.59 -3.87
N GLU A 392 -3.26 -7.10 -2.98
CA GLU A 392 -3.67 -6.57 -1.68
C GLU A 392 -4.42 -5.24 -1.85
N ALA A 393 -3.92 -4.35 -2.70
CA ALA A 393 -4.56 -3.08 -3.03
C ALA A 393 -6.01 -3.25 -3.51
N LYS A 394 -6.25 -4.18 -4.45
CA LYS A 394 -7.60 -4.51 -4.94
C LYS A 394 -8.50 -5.07 -3.85
N ARG A 395 -7.97 -5.89 -2.95
CA ARG A 395 -8.74 -6.42 -1.81
C ARG A 395 -9.20 -5.28 -0.90
N ASP A 396 -8.28 -4.41 -0.49
CA ASP A 396 -8.54 -3.37 0.49
C ASP A 396 -9.45 -2.27 -0.10
N LEU A 397 -9.26 -1.89 -1.36
CA LEU A 397 -10.16 -0.96 -2.06
C LEU A 397 -11.58 -1.54 -2.27
N ARG A 398 -11.72 -2.85 -2.53
CA ARG A 398 -13.04 -3.49 -2.62
C ARG A 398 -13.76 -3.52 -1.28
N GLU A 399 -13.05 -3.79 -0.20
CA GLU A 399 -13.64 -3.76 1.14
C GLU A 399 -14.03 -2.34 1.55
N ALA A 400 -13.19 -1.33 1.24
CA ALA A 400 -13.53 0.08 1.40
C ALA A 400 -14.81 0.44 0.63
N LEU A 401 -14.88 0.06 -0.65
CA LEU A 401 -16.03 0.31 -1.51
C LEU A 401 -17.31 -0.34 -0.98
N LYS A 402 -17.20 -1.57 -0.48
CA LYS A 402 -18.33 -2.28 0.13
C LYS A 402 -18.86 -1.54 1.37
N LEU A 403 -17.97 -1.17 2.28
CA LEU A 403 -18.34 -0.38 3.47
C LEU A 403 -18.96 0.97 3.09
N GLN A 404 -18.38 1.68 2.14
CA GLN A 404 -18.92 2.96 1.65
C GLN A 404 -20.34 2.81 1.09
N ARG A 405 -20.63 1.73 0.34
CA ARG A 405 -21.98 1.44 -0.16
C ARG A 405 -22.98 1.04 0.94
N GLU A 406 -22.50 0.51 2.05
CA GLU A 406 -23.33 0.24 3.24
C GLU A 406 -23.60 1.53 4.05
N ILE A 407 -22.70 2.50 4.00
CA ILE A 407 -22.75 3.76 4.76
C ILE A 407 -23.57 4.84 4.04
N TYR A 408 -23.36 4.96 2.71
CA TYR A 408 -23.89 6.04 1.89
C TYR A 408 -24.98 5.51 0.94
N ASP A 409 -26.11 6.18 0.93
CA ASP A 409 -27.21 5.89 0.01
C ASP A 409 -26.99 6.64 -1.32
N GLY A 410 -26.96 5.91 -2.43
CA GLY A 410 -26.89 6.51 -3.77
C GLY A 410 -25.47 6.98 -4.16
N SER A 411 -25.41 8.12 -4.85
CA SER A 411 -24.16 8.68 -5.35
C SER A 411 -23.42 9.46 -4.27
N ASP A 412 -22.16 9.09 -4.03
CA ASP A 412 -21.30 9.70 -3.03
C ASP A 412 -19.87 9.92 -3.57
N ALA A 413 -19.21 10.98 -3.12
CA ALA A 413 -17.87 11.34 -3.55
C ALA A 413 -16.80 10.31 -3.14
N ALA A 414 -16.94 9.70 -1.95
CA ALA A 414 -16.02 8.67 -1.49
C ALA A 414 -16.15 7.40 -2.33
N ILE A 415 -17.38 7.00 -2.68
CA ILE A 415 -17.64 5.86 -3.57
C ILE A 415 -17.04 6.13 -4.97
N ALA A 416 -17.27 7.31 -5.54
CA ALA A 416 -16.75 7.67 -6.85
C ALA A 416 -15.21 7.66 -6.88
N ARG A 417 -14.57 8.19 -5.84
CA ARG A 417 -13.12 8.19 -5.66
C ARG A 417 -12.57 6.77 -5.57
N THR A 418 -13.18 5.92 -4.76
CA THR A 418 -12.73 4.53 -4.58
C THR A 418 -12.93 3.71 -5.85
N LEU A 419 -14.03 3.92 -6.61
CA LEU A 419 -14.25 3.29 -7.92
C LEU A 419 -13.16 3.70 -8.92
N LYS A 420 -12.80 4.99 -8.97
CA LYS A 420 -11.75 5.53 -9.84
C LYS A 420 -10.40 4.87 -9.54
N ASP A 421 -10.00 4.86 -8.26
CA ASP A 421 -8.69 4.31 -7.88
C ASP A 421 -8.64 2.79 -7.99
N LEU A 422 -9.74 2.07 -7.70
CA LEU A 422 -9.83 0.63 -7.95
C LEU A 422 -9.71 0.30 -9.45
N ALA A 423 -10.36 1.09 -10.31
CA ALA A 423 -10.24 0.92 -11.76
C ALA A 423 -8.80 1.11 -12.23
N ARG A 424 -8.10 2.14 -11.71
CA ARG A 424 -6.70 2.38 -12.03
C ARG A 424 -5.81 1.20 -11.60
N VAL A 425 -5.98 0.72 -10.37
CA VAL A 425 -5.21 -0.43 -9.85
C VAL A 425 -5.46 -1.70 -10.67
N MET A 426 -6.70 -1.90 -11.13
CA MET A 426 -7.02 -3.05 -12.01
C MET A 426 -6.35 -2.92 -13.38
N ALA A 427 -6.29 -1.71 -13.92
CA ALA A 427 -5.59 -1.44 -15.18
C ALA A 427 -4.07 -1.62 -15.05
N ASP A 428 -3.48 -1.14 -13.94
CA ASP A 428 -2.06 -1.31 -13.65
C ASP A 428 -1.68 -2.80 -13.48
N ASP A 429 -2.63 -3.63 -13.00
CA ASP A 429 -2.50 -5.09 -12.91
C ASP A 429 -2.87 -5.80 -14.24
N GLY A 430 -3.15 -5.06 -15.32
CA GLY A 430 -3.43 -5.59 -16.67
C GLY A 430 -4.89 -5.93 -16.96
N ASP A 431 -5.82 -5.76 -16.03
CA ASP A 431 -7.26 -6.05 -16.24
C ASP A 431 -8.04 -4.82 -16.70
N LEU A 432 -7.75 -4.35 -17.90
CA LEU A 432 -8.44 -3.21 -18.53
C LEU A 432 -9.94 -3.46 -18.75
N ASN A 433 -10.32 -4.71 -19.06
CA ASN A 433 -11.71 -5.06 -19.34
C ASN A 433 -12.62 -4.85 -18.12
N SER A 434 -12.13 -5.12 -16.92
CA SER A 434 -12.86 -4.87 -15.67
C SER A 434 -12.69 -3.42 -15.18
N ALA A 435 -11.56 -2.77 -15.47
CA ALA A 435 -11.25 -1.40 -15.06
C ALA A 435 -12.16 -0.36 -15.74
N ILE A 436 -12.37 -0.46 -17.06
CA ILE A 436 -13.14 0.52 -17.84
C ILE A 436 -14.59 0.67 -17.33
N PRO A 437 -15.37 -0.40 -17.08
CA PRO A 437 -16.72 -0.26 -16.50
C PRO A 437 -16.75 0.41 -15.13
N LEU A 438 -15.76 0.16 -14.27
CA LEU A 438 -15.67 0.81 -12.96
C LEU A 438 -15.38 2.32 -13.11
N MET A 439 -14.45 2.67 -14.01
CA MET A 439 -14.14 4.08 -14.29
C MET A 439 -15.33 4.81 -14.90
N ARG A 440 -16.08 4.18 -15.80
CA ARG A 440 -17.34 4.74 -16.32
C ARG A 440 -18.34 5.01 -15.19
N SER A 441 -18.45 4.09 -14.24
CA SER A 441 -19.31 4.28 -13.06
C SER A 441 -18.85 5.43 -12.19
N ALA A 442 -17.53 5.59 -11.99
CA ALA A 442 -16.96 6.73 -11.26
C ALA A 442 -17.27 8.07 -11.94
N VAL A 443 -17.04 8.16 -13.26
CA VAL A 443 -17.36 9.37 -14.06
C VAL A 443 -18.86 9.69 -14.01
N ALA A 444 -19.73 8.68 -14.19
CA ALA A 444 -21.18 8.86 -14.12
C ALA A 444 -21.61 9.40 -12.76
N MET A 445 -21.09 8.83 -11.68
CA MET A 445 -21.35 9.26 -10.30
C MET A 445 -20.87 10.68 -10.05
N GLN A 446 -19.67 11.05 -10.51
CA GLN A 446 -19.18 12.43 -10.40
C GLN A 446 -20.04 13.42 -11.18
N ARG A 447 -20.54 13.05 -12.36
CA ARG A 447 -21.49 13.87 -13.12
C ARG A 447 -22.82 14.04 -12.40
N GLU A 448 -23.33 12.99 -11.76
CA GLU A 448 -24.56 13.06 -10.97
C GLU A 448 -24.39 14.00 -9.77
N LEU A 449 -23.29 13.90 -9.06
CA LEU A 449 -22.98 14.73 -7.89
C LEU A 449 -22.77 16.21 -8.22
N ARG A 450 -22.20 16.52 -9.38
CA ARG A 450 -21.73 17.87 -9.74
C ARG A 450 -22.55 18.55 -10.82
N GLY A 451 -23.39 17.81 -11.53
CA GLY A 451 -24.09 18.33 -12.71
C GLY A 451 -23.10 18.76 -13.80
N ASN A 452 -23.28 19.96 -14.34
CA ASN A 452 -22.41 20.56 -15.36
C ASN A 452 -21.36 21.52 -14.78
N GLU A 453 -21.27 21.65 -13.45
CA GLU A 453 -20.29 22.52 -12.83
C GLU A 453 -18.87 21.98 -12.94
N PRO A 454 -17.89 22.82 -13.24
CA PRO A 454 -16.49 22.39 -13.25
C PRO A 454 -16.06 21.93 -11.86
N HIS A 455 -15.51 20.72 -11.80
CA HIS A 455 -15.01 20.17 -10.57
C HIS A 455 -13.70 19.40 -10.80
N PRO A 456 -12.69 19.56 -9.93
CA PRO A 456 -11.40 18.89 -10.08
C PRO A 456 -11.53 17.39 -10.17
N ASP A 457 -12.33 16.75 -9.29
CA ASP A 457 -12.51 15.29 -9.26
C ASP A 457 -13.12 14.75 -10.57
N LEU A 458 -14.07 15.48 -11.17
CA LEU A 458 -14.65 15.09 -12.45
C LEU A 458 -13.63 15.25 -13.58
N ALA A 459 -12.87 16.36 -13.58
CA ALA A 459 -11.83 16.57 -14.57
C ALA A 459 -10.73 15.50 -14.52
N GLU A 460 -10.36 15.07 -13.31
CA GLU A 460 -9.41 13.97 -13.09
C GLU A 460 -10.01 12.62 -13.56
N ALA A 461 -11.23 12.28 -13.15
CA ALA A 461 -11.89 11.04 -13.56
C ALA A 461 -12.06 10.93 -15.08
N LEU A 462 -12.35 12.05 -15.76
CA LEU A 462 -12.40 12.13 -17.23
C LEU A 462 -11.03 11.89 -17.86
N ASN A 463 -9.97 12.46 -17.28
CA ASN A 463 -8.59 12.20 -17.72
C ASN A 463 -8.22 10.73 -17.57
N ASP A 464 -8.50 10.16 -16.40
CA ASP A 464 -8.19 8.77 -16.09
C ASP A 464 -8.99 7.80 -16.98
N MET A 465 -10.26 8.13 -17.28
CA MET A 465 -11.03 7.39 -18.26
C MET A 465 -10.37 7.45 -19.65
N GLY A 466 -9.84 8.61 -20.05
CA GLY A 466 -9.07 8.75 -21.27
C GLY A 466 -7.82 7.87 -21.28
N VAL A 467 -7.09 7.80 -20.15
CA VAL A 467 -5.91 6.93 -20.02
C VAL A 467 -6.27 5.47 -20.21
N LEU A 468 -7.34 4.98 -19.56
CA LEU A 468 -7.76 3.57 -19.67
C LEU A 468 -8.20 3.21 -21.10
N LEU A 469 -8.95 4.10 -21.75
CA LEU A 469 -9.38 3.91 -23.15
C LEU A 469 -8.19 3.94 -24.12
N TRP A 470 -7.23 4.82 -23.87
CA TRP A 470 -5.98 4.86 -24.62
C TRP A 470 -5.19 3.55 -24.50
N GLN A 471 -5.04 3.02 -23.29
CA GLN A 471 -4.40 1.71 -23.06
C GLN A 471 -5.16 0.56 -23.72
N HIS A 472 -6.48 0.66 -23.80
CA HIS A 472 -7.35 -0.31 -24.47
C HIS A 472 -7.30 -0.20 -26.01
N GLY A 473 -6.86 0.95 -26.55
CA GLY A 473 -6.80 1.22 -27.98
C GLY A 473 -8.02 1.95 -28.56
N ASP A 474 -8.94 2.40 -27.72
CA ASP A 474 -10.15 3.12 -28.14
C ASP A 474 -9.88 4.63 -28.31
N PHE A 475 -9.05 4.99 -29.29
CA PHE A 475 -8.54 6.35 -29.48
C PHE A 475 -9.64 7.40 -29.75
N ASP A 476 -10.74 7.04 -30.39
CA ASP A 476 -11.85 7.94 -30.64
C ASP A 476 -12.60 8.36 -29.38
N GLU A 477 -12.83 7.43 -28.44
CA GLU A 477 -13.39 7.77 -27.14
C GLU A 477 -12.36 8.49 -26.25
N THR A 478 -11.11 8.05 -26.28
CA THR A 478 -9.99 8.71 -25.57
C THR A 478 -9.95 10.20 -25.87
N GLU A 479 -9.97 10.56 -27.14
CA GLU A 479 -9.95 11.95 -27.60
C GLU A 479 -11.08 12.79 -27.01
N LYS A 480 -12.31 12.23 -26.94
CA LYS A 480 -13.47 12.92 -26.35
C LYS A 480 -13.26 13.19 -24.87
N PHE A 481 -12.83 12.19 -24.11
CA PHE A 481 -12.62 12.32 -22.67
C PHE A 481 -11.48 13.26 -22.33
N TYR A 482 -10.37 13.23 -23.06
CA TYR A 482 -9.27 14.17 -22.86
C TYR A 482 -9.66 15.62 -23.19
N ARG A 483 -10.43 15.85 -24.26
CA ARG A 483 -10.93 17.18 -24.57
C ARG A 483 -11.89 17.73 -23.52
N GLU A 484 -12.80 16.89 -23.01
CA GLU A 484 -13.73 17.26 -21.95
C GLU A 484 -12.97 17.60 -20.65
N SER A 485 -12.02 16.75 -20.24
CA SER A 485 -11.15 17.01 -19.10
C SER A 485 -10.36 18.31 -19.25
N LEU A 486 -9.73 18.51 -20.42
CA LEU A 486 -8.93 19.71 -20.69
C LEU A 486 -9.77 20.97 -20.66
N ALA A 487 -10.98 20.95 -21.27
CA ALA A 487 -11.90 22.08 -21.25
C ALA A 487 -12.34 22.42 -19.81
N MET A 488 -12.61 21.40 -19.00
CA MET A 488 -12.97 21.57 -17.59
C MET A 488 -11.80 22.12 -16.77
N LYS A 489 -10.59 21.59 -16.96
CA LYS A 489 -9.38 22.09 -16.29
C LYS A 489 -9.09 23.56 -16.64
N ARG A 490 -9.29 23.97 -17.91
CA ARG A 490 -9.15 25.38 -18.28
C ARG A 490 -10.13 26.30 -17.55
N ARG A 491 -11.38 25.86 -17.35
CA ARG A 491 -12.37 26.62 -16.56
C ARG A 491 -12.00 26.73 -15.09
N LEU A 492 -11.31 25.72 -14.52
CA LEU A 492 -10.92 25.68 -13.12
C LEU A 492 -9.61 26.42 -12.82
N LEU A 493 -8.63 26.30 -13.71
CA LEU A 493 -7.23 26.67 -13.45
C LEU A 493 -6.75 27.83 -14.33
N GLY A 494 -7.59 28.27 -15.28
CA GLY A 494 -7.19 29.23 -16.32
C GLY A 494 -6.39 28.56 -17.44
N ASP A 495 -5.93 29.36 -18.40
CA ASP A 495 -5.26 28.84 -19.60
C ASP A 495 -3.79 28.45 -19.40
N LYS A 496 -3.16 28.93 -18.33
CA LYS A 496 -1.73 28.70 -18.03
C LYS A 496 -1.57 27.95 -16.70
N HIS A 497 -1.48 26.63 -16.77
CA HIS A 497 -1.29 25.78 -15.60
C HIS A 497 -0.56 24.50 -15.98
N PRO A 498 0.30 23.89 -15.11
CA PRO A 498 0.98 22.63 -15.40
C PRO A 498 0.05 21.49 -15.81
N GLU A 499 -1.15 21.41 -15.21
CA GLU A 499 -2.14 20.40 -15.56
C GLU A 499 -2.77 20.60 -16.96
N ILE A 500 -2.85 21.85 -17.44
CA ILE A 500 -3.26 22.12 -18.82
C ILE A 500 -2.19 21.60 -19.78
N ALA A 501 -0.92 21.87 -19.50
CA ALA A 501 0.18 21.36 -20.30
C ALA A 501 0.19 19.81 -20.35
N ALA A 502 -0.06 19.16 -19.22
CA ALA A 502 -0.18 17.70 -19.15
C ALA A 502 -1.39 17.17 -19.95
N GLY A 503 -2.55 17.83 -19.85
CA GLY A 503 -3.74 17.46 -20.62
C GLY A 503 -3.55 17.62 -22.12
N LEU A 504 -2.87 18.67 -22.57
CA LEU A 504 -2.49 18.86 -23.98
C LEU A 504 -1.57 17.76 -24.46
N GLU A 505 -0.60 17.34 -23.65
CA GLU A 505 0.32 16.26 -23.97
C GLU A 505 -0.38 14.91 -24.09
N ASN A 506 -1.28 14.56 -23.14
CA ASN A 506 -2.07 13.33 -23.20
C ASN A 506 -2.94 13.29 -24.47
N LEU A 507 -3.59 14.40 -24.82
CA LEU A 507 -4.37 14.49 -26.04
C LEU A 507 -3.50 14.33 -27.28
N ALA A 508 -2.31 14.96 -27.30
CA ALA A 508 -1.35 14.85 -28.39
C ALA A 508 -0.85 13.42 -28.57
N MET A 509 -0.53 12.71 -27.46
CA MET A 509 -0.15 11.29 -27.48
C MET A 509 -1.26 10.44 -28.10
N SER A 510 -2.49 10.60 -27.65
CA SER A 510 -3.63 9.85 -28.19
C SER A 510 -3.83 10.09 -29.69
N LEU A 511 -3.68 11.33 -30.17
CA LEU A 511 -3.76 11.65 -31.59
C LEU A 511 -2.61 11.04 -32.37
N THR A 512 -1.41 11.00 -31.78
CA THR A 512 -0.22 10.36 -32.40
C THR A 512 -0.49 8.87 -32.60
N ASP A 513 -1.00 8.16 -31.61
CA ASP A 513 -1.28 6.73 -31.69
C ASP A 513 -2.47 6.43 -32.60
N LYS A 514 -3.44 7.35 -32.71
CA LYS A 514 -4.51 7.32 -33.69
C LYS A 514 -3.99 7.51 -35.14
N GLY A 515 -2.78 8.05 -35.31
CA GLY A 515 -2.20 8.38 -36.60
C GLY A 515 -2.44 9.82 -37.08
N ASP A 516 -3.12 10.65 -36.27
CA ASP A 516 -3.30 12.09 -36.58
C ASP A 516 -2.09 12.89 -36.08
N LEU A 517 -0.96 12.69 -36.77
CA LEU A 517 0.29 13.38 -36.48
C LEU A 517 0.20 14.89 -36.71
N ALA A 518 -0.70 15.33 -37.61
CA ALA A 518 -0.88 16.76 -37.92
C ALA A 518 -1.65 17.47 -36.80
N GLY A 519 -2.66 16.81 -36.22
CA GLY A 519 -3.42 17.31 -35.08
C GLY A 519 -2.62 17.30 -33.78
N ALA A 520 -1.71 16.32 -33.60
CA ALA A 520 -0.88 16.16 -32.39
C ALA A 520 0.19 17.25 -32.24
N GLU A 521 0.89 17.59 -33.33
CA GLU A 521 2.04 18.50 -33.28
C GLU A 521 1.76 19.85 -32.61
N PRO A 522 0.70 20.60 -32.97
CA PRO A 522 0.40 21.89 -32.33
C PRO A 522 0.12 21.76 -30.83
N LEU A 523 -0.45 20.63 -30.38
CA LEU A 523 -0.72 20.40 -28.96
C LEU A 523 0.57 20.16 -28.18
N TYR A 524 1.50 19.37 -28.72
CA TYR A 524 2.83 19.21 -28.11
C TYR A 524 3.59 20.55 -28.06
N ARG A 525 3.54 21.36 -29.10
CA ARG A 525 4.18 22.67 -29.12
C ARG A 525 3.56 23.60 -28.06
N GLN A 526 2.24 23.62 -27.94
CA GLN A 526 1.56 24.41 -26.92
C GLN A 526 1.91 23.94 -25.50
N SER A 527 1.93 22.63 -25.25
CA SER A 527 2.37 22.08 -23.97
C SER A 527 3.82 22.43 -23.66
N LEU A 528 4.71 22.30 -24.63
CA LEU A 528 6.14 22.61 -24.50
C LEU A 528 6.37 24.09 -24.14
N GLU A 529 5.72 25.00 -24.85
CA GLU A 529 5.81 26.44 -24.59
C GLU A 529 5.32 26.77 -23.18
N MET A 530 4.15 26.25 -22.81
CA MET A 530 3.58 26.46 -21.48
C MET A 530 4.50 25.96 -20.37
N ARG A 531 5.09 24.76 -20.53
CA ARG A 531 6.03 24.22 -19.56
C ARG A 531 7.32 25.02 -19.46
N ARG A 532 7.84 25.52 -20.58
CA ARG A 532 9.02 26.41 -20.59
C ARG A 532 8.76 27.70 -19.82
N GLU A 533 7.57 28.28 -20.01
CA GLU A 533 7.18 29.50 -19.27
C GLU A 533 7.00 29.25 -17.77
N LEU A 534 6.38 28.12 -17.39
CA LEU A 534 6.03 27.84 -16.00
C LEU A 534 7.17 27.26 -15.17
N LEU A 535 8.01 26.41 -15.81
CA LEU A 535 9.01 25.60 -15.10
C LEU A 535 10.46 25.98 -15.44
N GLY A 536 10.64 26.77 -16.50
CA GLY A 536 11.95 27.06 -17.07
C GLY A 536 12.41 26.03 -18.09
N ALA A 537 13.30 26.45 -19.00
CA ALA A 537 13.72 25.65 -20.17
C ALA A 537 14.46 24.35 -19.84
N ASP A 538 15.11 24.30 -18.69
CA ASP A 538 15.94 23.15 -18.25
C ASP A 538 15.18 22.15 -17.37
N HIS A 539 13.88 22.34 -17.16
CA HIS A 539 13.12 21.43 -16.32
C HIS A 539 12.89 20.07 -16.98
N PRO A 540 12.99 18.92 -16.25
CA PRO A 540 12.79 17.58 -16.82
C PRO A 540 11.47 17.39 -17.58
N GLU A 541 10.38 18.01 -17.12
CA GLU A 541 9.09 17.96 -17.79
C GLU A 541 9.12 18.64 -19.18
N VAL A 542 9.93 19.68 -19.36
CA VAL A 542 10.18 20.28 -20.68
C VAL A 542 10.89 19.28 -21.57
N GLY A 543 11.90 18.58 -21.02
CA GLY A 543 12.60 17.48 -21.72
C GLY A 543 11.63 16.38 -22.15
N ARG A 544 10.69 15.97 -21.28
CA ARG A 544 9.70 14.93 -21.57
C ARG A 544 8.78 15.32 -22.75
N THR A 545 8.23 16.53 -22.71
CA THR A 545 7.37 16.99 -23.82
C THR A 545 8.16 17.14 -25.14
N LEU A 546 9.37 17.66 -25.05
CA LEU A 546 10.26 17.78 -26.22
C LEU A 546 10.63 16.43 -26.82
N LEU A 547 10.80 15.38 -25.97
CA LEU A 547 11.04 14.00 -26.40
C LEU A 547 9.85 13.48 -27.20
N ASN A 548 8.61 13.67 -26.70
CA ASN A 548 7.39 13.23 -27.39
C ASN A 548 7.24 13.97 -28.74
N LEU A 549 7.49 15.28 -28.76
CA LEU A 549 7.50 16.06 -29.99
C LEU A 549 8.57 15.56 -30.98
N ALA A 550 9.78 15.26 -30.49
CA ALA A 550 10.86 14.72 -31.33
C ALA A 550 10.50 13.35 -31.91
N SER A 551 9.84 12.49 -31.13
CA SER A 551 9.35 11.19 -31.61
C SER A 551 8.32 11.36 -32.73
N LEU A 552 7.33 12.25 -32.54
CA LEU A 552 6.35 12.58 -33.57
C LEU A 552 7.01 13.12 -34.85
N GLN A 553 8.01 13.99 -34.73
CA GLN A 553 8.75 14.53 -35.87
C GLN A 553 9.50 13.43 -36.60
N TYR A 554 10.09 12.47 -35.86
CA TYR A 554 10.73 11.29 -36.45
C TYR A 554 9.74 10.44 -37.25
N ASP A 555 8.54 10.19 -36.69
CA ASP A 555 7.50 9.43 -37.37
C ASP A 555 6.96 10.13 -38.64
N ARG A 556 7.01 11.46 -38.66
CA ARG A 556 6.73 12.27 -39.87
C ARG A 556 7.88 12.30 -40.89
N GLY A 557 8.99 11.65 -40.61
CA GLY A 557 10.19 11.65 -41.47
C GLY A 557 11.13 12.88 -41.31
N ASN A 558 10.82 13.78 -40.35
CA ASN A 558 11.63 14.96 -40.06
C ASN A 558 12.83 14.62 -39.16
N THR A 559 13.62 13.61 -39.54
CA THR A 559 14.69 13.01 -38.71
C THR A 559 15.71 14.03 -38.23
N ARG A 560 16.07 15.02 -39.06
CA ARG A 560 17.04 16.06 -38.69
C ARG A 560 16.54 16.92 -37.51
N GLU A 561 15.31 17.37 -37.56
CA GLU A 561 14.71 18.17 -36.51
C GLU A 561 14.50 17.32 -35.24
N ALA A 562 14.02 16.08 -35.40
CA ALA A 562 13.88 15.11 -34.32
C ALA A 562 15.18 14.88 -33.55
N LEU A 563 16.29 14.63 -34.24
CA LEU A 563 17.61 14.46 -33.64
C LEU A 563 18.10 15.73 -32.94
N ALA A 564 17.86 16.92 -33.52
CA ALA A 564 18.19 18.19 -32.88
C ALA A 564 17.44 18.38 -31.55
N ASN A 565 16.15 18.12 -31.54
CA ASN A 565 15.30 18.18 -30.33
C ASN A 565 15.75 17.11 -29.33
N MET A 566 16.05 15.89 -29.75
CA MET A 566 16.47 14.81 -28.85
C MET A 566 17.83 15.13 -28.18
N ARG A 567 18.74 15.81 -28.86
CA ARG A 567 19.98 16.31 -28.25
C ARG A 567 19.71 17.40 -27.20
N GLN A 568 18.68 18.24 -27.38
CA GLN A 568 18.25 19.19 -26.36
C GLN A 568 17.67 18.44 -25.15
N VAL A 569 16.85 17.42 -25.36
CA VAL A 569 16.37 16.55 -24.27
C VAL A 569 17.53 15.98 -23.47
N LEU A 570 18.54 15.45 -24.15
CA LEU A 570 19.73 14.90 -23.51
C LEU A 570 20.48 15.94 -22.68
N ALA A 571 20.58 17.18 -23.17
CA ALA A 571 21.23 18.28 -22.45
C ALA A 571 20.42 18.61 -21.15
N ILE A 572 19.09 18.68 -21.24
CA ILE A 572 18.20 18.91 -20.09
C ILE A 572 18.36 17.79 -19.06
N TYR A 573 18.29 16.53 -19.49
CA TYR A 573 18.36 15.38 -18.58
C TYR A 573 19.72 15.22 -17.91
N ARG A 574 20.84 15.47 -18.63
CA ARG A 574 22.18 15.48 -18.03
C ARG A 574 22.36 16.58 -16.99
N LYS A 575 21.66 17.71 -17.15
CA LYS A 575 21.65 18.80 -16.16
C LYS A 575 20.80 18.45 -14.95
N ALA A 576 19.62 17.86 -15.18
CA ALA A 576 18.70 17.50 -14.13
C ALA A 576 19.16 16.26 -13.31
N TYR A 577 19.83 15.33 -13.99
CA TYR A 577 20.28 14.05 -13.44
C TYR A 577 21.81 13.91 -13.66
N PRO A 578 22.63 14.46 -12.77
CA PRO A 578 24.08 14.53 -12.94
C PRO A 578 24.80 13.18 -12.82
N ALA A 579 24.15 12.16 -12.25
CA ALA A 579 24.61 10.78 -12.21
C ALA A 579 23.98 9.95 -13.35
N ASP A 580 24.35 8.69 -13.48
CA ASP A 580 23.68 7.76 -14.37
C ASP A 580 22.18 7.69 -14.00
N HIS A 581 21.32 7.81 -14.99
CA HIS A 581 19.88 7.85 -14.80
C HIS A 581 19.14 7.09 -15.91
N PRO A 582 18.08 6.30 -15.59
CA PRO A 582 17.34 5.52 -16.56
C PRO A 582 16.83 6.33 -17.75
N GLU A 583 16.25 7.50 -17.51
CA GLU A 583 15.74 8.38 -18.55
C GLU A 583 16.84 8.93 -19.46
N THR A 584 18.01 9.27 -18.89
CA THR A 584 19.16 9.69 -19.69
C THR A 584 19.63 8.56 -20.59
N ALA A 585 19.77 7.36 -20.05
CA ALA A 585 20.16 6.17 -20.81
C ALA A 585 19.16 5.86 -21.93
N ARG A 586 17.85 6.03 -21.67
CA ARG A 586 16.80 5.86 -22.68
C ARG A 586 16.95 6.85 -23.84
N VAL A 587 17.14 8.13 -23.54
CA VAL A 587 17.33 9.17 -24.56
C VAL A 587 18.57 8.93 -25.39
N VAL A 588 19.69 8.59 -24.75
CA VAL A 588 20.95 8.24 -25.43
C VAL A 588 20.77 7.05 -26.39
N ASN A 589 20.03 6.02 -25.93
CA ASN A 589 19.74 4.85 -26.77
C ASN A 589 18.85 5.21 -27.98
N VAL A 590 17.84 6.07 -27.81
CA VAL A 590 16.96 6.52 -28.90
C VAL A 590 17.73 7.35 -29.93
N ILE A 591 18.62 8.26 -29.51
CA ILE A 591 19.50 8.99 -30.42
C ILE A 591 20.33 8.02 -31.25
N GLY A 592 20.99 7.04 -30.63
CA GLY A 592 21.77 6.03 -31.29
C GLY A 592 20.95 5.19 -32.28
N PHE A 593 19.72 4.81 -31.93
CA PHE A 593 18.79 4.11 -32.81
C PHE A 593 18.47 4.96 -34.06
N TRP A 594 18.08 6.24 -33.89
CA TRP A 594 17.72 7.11 -35.00
C TRP A 594 18.93 7.40 -35.92
N LEU A 595 20.12 7.54 -35.35
CA LEU A 595 21.38 7.66 -36.14
C LEU A 595 21.68 6.38 -36.93
N THR A 596 21.42 5.20 -36.34
CA THR A 596 21.54 3.92 -37.05
C THR A 596 20.59 3.88 -38.26
N MET A 597 19.32 4.27 -38.05
CA MET A 597 18.34 4.32 -39.13
C MET A 597 18.68 5.38 -40.21
N SER A 598 19.43 6.42 -39.85
CA SER A 598 19.90 7.49 -40.78
C SER A 598 21.20 7.17 -41.44
N GLY A 599 21.90 6.07 -41.09
CA GLY A 599 23.15 5.67 -41.67
C GLY A 599 24.41 6.30 -41.05
N ASP A 600 24.28 7.10 -40.00
CA ASP A 600 25.42 7.67 -39.27
C ASP A 600 25.92 6.69 -38.20
N TYR A 601 26.54 5.62 -38.66
CA TYR A 601 27.01 4.52 -37.83
C TYR A 601 28.10 4.90 -36.82
N PRO A 602 29.07 5.77 -37.12
CA PRO A 602 30.10 6.15 -36.14
C PRO A 602 29.53 6.91 -34.97
N GLU A 603 28.59 7.85 -35.18
CA GLU A 603 27.94 8.59 -34.10
C GLU A 603 26.96 7.68 -33.35
N ALA A 604 26.22 6.82 -34.06
CA ALA A 604 25.34 5.82 -33.45
C ALA A 604 26.06 4.90 -32.46
N ASP A 605 27.25 4.37 -32.89
CA ASP A 605 28.05 3.47 -32.05
C ASP A 605 28.48 4.11 -30.74
N ARG A 606 28.86 5.37 -30.78
CA ARG A 606 29.21 6.14 -29.56
C ARG A 606 28.04 6.26 -28.61
N TYR A 607 26.87 6.67 -29.10
CA TYR A 607 25.69 6.81 -28.26
C TYR A 607 25.18 5.47 -27.71
N LEU A 608 25.12 4.44 -28.52
CA LEU A 608 24.67 3.12 -28.10
C LEU A 608 25.61 2.46 -27.08
N THR A 609 26.93 2.64 -27.25
CA THR A 609 27.92 2.19 -26.26
C THR A 609 27.75 2.94 -24.92
N GLU A 610 27.53 4.25 -24.97
CA GLU A 610 27.26 5.06 -23.79
C GLU A 610 25.98 4.57 -23.08
N ALA A 611 24.90 4.36 -23.82
CA ALA A 611 23.62 3.87 -23.26
C ALA A 611 23.77 2.50 -22.58
N LEU A 612 24.44 1.55 -23.23
CA LEU A 612 24.70 0.23 -22.69
C LEU A 612 25.57 0.28 -21.44
N THR A 613 26.61 1.11 -21.45
CA THR A 613 27.49 1.29 -20.29
C THR A 613 26.73 1.87 -19.09
N MET A 614 25.90 2.87 -19.32
CA MET A 614 25.06 3.48 -18.29
C MET A 614 24.05 2.48 -17.72
N ARG A 615 23.35 1.73 -18.58
CA ARG A 615 22.37 0.73 -18.15
C ARG A 615 22.99 -0.42 -17.36
N ARG A 616 24.22 -0.87 -17.71
CA ARG A 616 24.96 -1.88 -16.94
C ARG A 616 25.35 -1.43 -15.53
N ARG A 617 25.44 -0.11 -15.29
CA ARG A 617 25.66 0.42 -13.93
C ARG A 617 24.35 0.59 -13.15
N LEU A 618 23.24 0.81 -13.86
CA LEU A 618 21.92 1.09 -13.25
C LEU A 618 21.12 -0.17 -12.94
N PHE A 619 21.28 -1.22 -13.74
CA PHE A 619 20.41 -2.37 -13.73
C PHE A 619 21.20 -3.68 -13.63
N ASP A 620 20.56 -4.72 -13.10
CA ASP A 620 21.09 -6.08 -13.18
C ASP A 620 21.01 -6.66 -14.60
N GLU A 621 21.67 -7.81 -14.82
CA GLU A 621 21.83 -8.41 -16.15
C GLU A 621 20.52 -8.95 -16.76
N HIS A 622 19.45 -9.09 -15.97
CA HIS A 622 18.14 -9.61 -16.39
C HIS A 622 17.11 -8.54 -16.71
N GLN A 623 17.48 -7.26 -16.61
CA GLN A 623 16.54 -6.17 -16.83
C GLN A 623 16.23 -5.93 -18.32
N PRO A 624 14.95 -5.81 -18.71
CA PRO A 624 14.54 -5.56 -20.10
C PRO A 624 15.15 -4.31 -20.74
N ASP A 625 15.51 -3.32 -19.93
CA ASP A 625 16.18 -2.12 -20.42
C ASP A 625 17.58 -2.40 -20.98
N LEU A 626 18.29 -3.38 -20.42
CA LEU A 626 19.55 -3.85 -20.96
C LEU A 626 19.35 -4.56 -22.31
N ALA A 627 18.33 -5.43 -22.40
CA ALA A 627 17.96 -6.08 -23.67
C ALA A 627 17.67 -5.05 -24.78
N SER A 628 16.98 -3.94 -24.44
CA SER A 628 16.74 -2.86 -25.39
C SER A 628 18.02 -2.23 -25.95
N SER A 629 19.07 -2.06 -25.15
CA SER A 629 20.36 -1.57 -25.65
C SER A 629 21.06 -2.61 -26.51
N LEU A 630 21.07 -3.87 -26.10
CA LEU A 630 21.66 -4.95 -26.88
C LEU A 630 20.99 -5.09 -28.25
N MET A 631 19.65 -5.01 -28.28
CA MET A 631 18.85 -5.05 -29.49
C MET A 631 19.21 -3.88 -30.45
N THR A 632 19.29 -2.65 -29.93
CA THR A 632 19.64 -1.49 -30.80
C THR A 632 21.04 -1.55 -31.30
N ILE A 633 21.99 -2.08 -30.54
CA ILE A 633 23.37 -2.35 -31.04
C ILE A 633 23.36 -3.48 -32.08
N ALA A 634 22.53 -4.53 -31.88
CA ALA A 634 22.37 -5.57 -32.88
C ALA A 634 21.90 -5.00 -34.24
N LEU A 635 20.94 -4.08 -34.23
CA LEU A 635 20.47 -3.37 -35.42
C LEU A 635 21.61 -2.56 -36.09
N LEU A 636 22.43 -1.90 -35.29
CA LEU A 636 23.61 -1.18 -35.81
C LEU A 636 24.64 -2.14 -36.43
N ARG A 637 24.95 -3.26 -35.76
CA ARG A 637 25.88 -4.27 -36.28
C ARG A 637 25.36 -4.91 -37.58
N ASP A 638 24.06 -5.19 -37.64
CA ASP A 638 23.39 -5.67 -38.85
C ASP A 638 23.57 -4.67 -40.02
N ALA A 639 23.27 -3.38 -39.79
CA ALA A 639 23.41 -2.32 -40.75
C ALA A 639 24.85 -2.10 -41.20
N GLN A 640 25.83 -2.44 -40.36
CA GLN A 640 27.26 -2.43 -40.68
C GLN A 640 27.74 -3.70 -41.42
N GLY A 641 26.88 -4.70 -41.62
CA GLY A 641 27.25 -5.99 -42.22
C GLY A 641 27.98 -6.93 -41.24
N ARG A 642 28.01 -6.62 -39.94
CA ARG A 642 28.63 -7.43 -38.87
C ARG A 642 27.65 -8.43 -38.31
N TYR A 643 27.15 -9.32 -39.19
CA TYR A 643 26.00 -10.18 -38.92
C TYR A 643 26.20 -11.17 -37.76
N SER A 644 27.41 -11.69 -37.56
CA SER A 644 27.70 -12.62 -36.48
C SER A 644 27.54 -11.96 -35.09
N GLU A 645 28.06 -10.73 -34.97
CA GLU A 645 27.93 -9.95 -33.74
C GLU A 645 26.47 -9.52 -33.51
N ALA A 646 25.78 -9.12 -34.60
CA ALA A 646 24.34 -8.78 -34.53
C ALA A 646 23.53 -9.96 -34.03
N LEU A 647 23.82 -11.17 -34.50
CA LEU A 647 23.15 -12.39 -34.10
C LEU A 647 23.33 -12.67 -32.61
N GLU A 648 24.55 -12.61 -32.09
CA GLU A 648 24.86 -12.82 -30.68
C GLU A 648 24.12 -11.82 -29.78
N LEU A 649 24.21 -10.53 -30.14
CA LEU A 649 23.54 -9.46 -29.38
C LEU A 649 21.99 -9.61 -29.37
N ALA A 650 21.40 -9.95 -30.52
CA ALA A 650 19.98 -10.16 -30.66
C ALA A 650 19.49 -11.39 -29.84
N GLN A 651 20.29 -12.48 -29.84
CA GLN A 651 20.00 -13.65 -29.05
C GLN A 651 20.01 -13.35 -27.53
N ASN A 652 21.03 -12.61 -27.07
CA ASN A 652 21.13 -12.19 -25.68
C ASN A 652 19.94 -11.28 -25.28
N ALA A 653 19.60 -10.31 -26.12
CA ALA A 653 18.45 -9.46 -25.90
C ALA A 653 17.14 -10.26 -25.82
N LYS A 654 16.95 -11.21 -26.76
CA LYS A 654 15.78 -12.09 -26.76
C LYS A 654 15.69 -12.94 -25.49
N GLN A 655 16.81 -13.48 -25.03
CA GLN A 655 16.88 -14.28 -23.81
C GLN A 655 16.42 -13.47 -22.60
N ILE A 656 16.99 -12.29 -22.37
CA ILE A 656 16.65 -11.41 -21.25
C ILE A 656 15.16 -11.05 -21.31
N ASP A 657 14.65 -10.61 -22.45
CA ASP A 657 13.24 -10.24 -22.59
C ASP A 657 12.29 -11.44 -22.43
N THR A 658 12.70 -12.65 -22.84
CA THR A 658 11.90 -13.87 -22.64
C THR A 658 11.78 -14.24 -21.17
N GLU A 659 12.89 -14.16 -20.43
CA GLU A 659 12.93 -14.46 -19.00
C GLU A 659 12.17 -13.42 -18.17
N ALA A 660 12.29 -12.14 -18.52
CA ALA A 660 11.66 -11.05 -17.76
C ALA A 660 10.20 -10.77 -18.12
N LEU A 661 9.81 -10.96 -19.36
CA LEU A 661 8.48 -10.56 -19.86
C LEU A 661 7.63 -11.75 -20.33
N SER A 662 8.03 -12.42 -21.39
CA SER A 662 7.51 -13.68 -21.95
C SER A 662 7.97 -13.83 -23.40
N ALA A 663 7.83 -15.04 -23.98
CA ALA A 663 8.16 -15.29 -25.37
C ALA A 663 7.27 -14.51 -26.36
N ASP A 664 5.99 -14.29 -25.99
CA ASP A 664 4.99 -13.62 -26.86
C ASP A 664 4.94 -12.08 -26.62
N HIS A 665 5.83 -11.54 -25.80
CA HIS A 665 5.86 -10.10 -25.58
C HIS A 665 6.47 -9.37 -26.79
N TRP A 666 5.92 -8.20 -27.13
CA TRP A 666 6.36 -7.44 -28.30
C TRP A 666 7.86 -7.06 -28.29
N ARG A 667 8.47 -6.82 -27.11
CA ARG A 667 9.91 -6.55 -27.00
C ARG A 667 10.74 -7.78 -27.38
N THR A 668 10.34 -8.96 -26.92
CA THR A 668 10.95 -10.25 -27.32
C THR A 668 10.87 -10.45 -28.83
N ALA A 669 9.72 -10.11 -29.43
CA ALA A 669 9.54 -10.19 -30.87
C ALA A 669 10.44 -9.22 -31.66
N ILE A 670 10.73 -8.02 -31.13
CA ILE A 670 11.68 -7.10 -31.77
C ILE A 670 13.10 -7.69 -31.76
N ALA A 671 13.55 -8.24 -30.65
CA ALA A 671 14.84 -8.90 -30.55
C ALA A 671 14.94 -10.11 -31.53
N GLU A 672 13.83 -10.88 -31.67
CA GLU A 672 13.69 -11.97 -32.61
C GLU A 672 13.73 -11.48 -34.09
N SER A 673 13.13 -10.31 -34.37
CA SER A 673 13.26 -9.68 -35.71
C SER A 673 14.71 -9.30 -36.05
N ALA A 674 15.44 -8.74 -35.07
CA ALA A 674 16.87 -8.43 -35.25
C ALA A 674 17.71 -9.70 -35.44
N GLN A 675 17.37 -10.79 -34.70
CA GLN A 675 17.99 -12.10 -34.91
C GLN A 675 17.73 -12.62 -36.33
N GLY A 676 16.50 -12.52 -36.86
CA GLY A 676 16.14 -12.93 -38.20
C GLY A 676 16.83 -12.11 -39.27
N ALA A 677 17.04 -10.79 -39.09
CA ALA A 677 17.79 -9.93 -39.98
C ALA A 677 19.26 -10.39 -40.06
N ALA A 678 19.91 -10.61 -38.93
CA ALA A 678 21.30 -11.08 -38.85
C ALA A 678 21.46 -12.47 -39.52
N LEU A 679 20.52 -13.39 -39.30
CA LEU A 679 20.49 -14.70 -39.95
C LEU A 679 20.33 -14.58 -41.47
N THR A 680 19.56 -13.61 -41.95
CA THR A 680 19.44 -13.31 -43.39
C THR A 680 20.80 -12.89 -43.97
N GLY A 681 21.51 -11.99 -43.27
CA GLY A 681 22.86 -11.55 -43.67
C GLY A 681 23.91 -12.68 -43.68
N LEU A 682 23.76 -13.69 -42.81
CA LEU A 682 24.58 -14.89 -42.74
C LEU A 682 24.19 -15.98 -43.75
N GLY A 683 23.13 -15.78 -44.54
CA GLY A 683 22.64 -16.78 -45.50
C GLY A 683 21.89 -17.96 -44.89
N ARG A 684 21.53 -17.89 -43.60
CA ARG A 684 20.76 -18.90 -42.86
C ARG A 684 19.25 -18.70 -43.04
N TYR A 685 18.80 -18.74 -44.29
CA TYR A 685 17.47 -18.33 -44.71
C TYR A 685 16.30 -19.09 -44.05
N PRO A 686 16.32 -20.42 -43.84
CA PRO A 686 15.21 -21.12 -43.19
C PRO A 686 15.02 -20.67 -41.75
N GLU A 687 16.11 -20.45 -41.04
CA GLU A 687 16.05 -19.95 -39.64
C GLU A 687 15.61 -18.50 -39.59
N ALA A 688 16.09 -17.66 -40.53
CA ALA A 688 15.64 -16.28 -40.64
C ALA A 688 14.13 -16.18 -40.90
N GLU A 689 13.60 -17.01 -41.81
CA GLU A 689 12.17 -17.01 -42.13
C GLU A 689 11.30 -17.40 -40.93
N SER A 690 11.72 -18.40 -40.17
CA SER A 690 11.05 -18.78 -38.92
C SER A 690 11.00 -17.61 -37.95
N CYS A 691 12.13 -16.98 -37.64
CA CYS A 691 12.21 -15.85 -36.71
C CYS A 691 11.37 -14.64 -37.18
N LEU A 692 11.55 -14.24 -38.46
CA LEU A 692 10.86 -13.06 -38.99
C LEU A 692 9.35 -13.22 -39.12
N THR A 693 8.88 -14.41 -39.51
CA THR A 693 7.46 -14.70 -39.61
C THR A 693 6.80 -14.72 -38.23
N HIS A 694 7.45 -15.36 -37.26
CA HIS A 694 6.94 -15.44 -35.89
C HIS A 694 6.90 -14.04 -35.25
N SER A 695 8.02 -13.31 -35.28
CA SER A 695 8.10 -11.96 -34.70
C SER A 695 7.12 -10.97 -35.34
N TYR A 696 6.97 -11.00 -36.67
CA TYR A 696 5.99 -10.17 -37.38
C TYR A 696 4.56 -10.48 -36.99
N ALA A 697 4.23 -11.77 -36.81
CA ALA A 697 2.90 -12.18 -36.37
C ALA A 697 2.55 -11.62 -34.97
N ILE A 698 3.53 -11.64 -34.03
CA ILE A 698 3.36 -11.05 -32.70
C ILE A 698 3.19 -9.53 -32.79
N LEU A 699 4.09 -8.85 -33.51
CA LEU A 699 4.08 -7.38 -33.66
C LEU A 699 2.82 -6.86 -34.38
N SER A 700 2.21 -7.69 -35.23
CA SER A 700 0.98 -7.33 -35.94
C SER A 700 -0.28 -7.50 -35.11
N LYS A 701 -0.29 -8.40 -34.11
CA LYS A 701 -1.41 -8.67 -33.21
C LYS A 701 -1.38 -7.78 -31.96
N ASN A 702 -0.22 -7.31 -31.55
CA ASN A 702 -0.01 -6.65 -30.28
C ASN A 702 -0.18 -5.13 -30.44
N GLY A 703 -1.31 -4.59 -29.99
CA GLY A 703 -1.64 -3.16 -30.08
C GLY A 703 -0.71 -2.23 -29.29
N GLY A 704 0.13 -2.78 -28.37
CA GLY A 704 1.07 -2.01 -27.56
C GLY A 704 2.47 -1.85 -28.20
N ALA A 705 2.75 -2.49 -29.33
CA ALA A 705 4.04 -2.36 -30.01
C ALA A 705 4.10 -1.07 -30.84
N PRO A 706 5.15 -0.22 -30.69
CA PRO A 706 5.34 0.95 -31.55
C PRO A 706 5.38 0.57 -33.04
N LEU A 707 4.65 1.32 -33.86
CA LEU A 707 4.46 1.06 -35.30
C LEU A 707 5.78 0.91 -36.06
N ILE A 708 6.82 1.65 -35.67
CA ILE A 708 8.15 1.57 -36.27
C ILE A 708 8.74 0.15 -36.27
N TYR A 709 8.54 -0.61 -35.22
CA TYR A 709 9.11 -1.95 -35.11
C TYR A 709 8.39 -2.96 -36.00
N ARG A 710 7.06 -2.83 -36.14
CA ARG A 710 6.29 -3.63 -37.11
C ARG A 710 6.79 -3.32 -38.53
N THR A 711 7.03 -2.06 -38.84
CA THR A 711 7.55 -1.62 -40.15
C THR A 711 8.95 -2.18 -40.40
N ILE A 712 9.83 -2.19 -39.39
CA ILE A 712 11.16 -2.76 -39.47
C ILE A 712 11.09 -4.27 -39.70
N ALA A 713 10.29 -4.99 -38.95
CA ALA A 713 10.12 -6.44 -39.10
C ALA A 713 9.58 -6.81 -40.47
N GLN A 714 8.58 -6.07 -40.98
CA GLN A 714 8.10 -6.25 -42.36
C GLN A 714 9.19 -6.04 -43.38
N ARG A 715 9.98 -4.96 -43.25
CA ARG A 715 11.12 -4.68 -44.17
C ARG A 715 12.16 -5.78 -44.14
N TYR A 716 12.43 -6.39 -42.98
CA TYR A 716 13.35 -7.51 -42.89
C TYR A 716 12.80 -8.76 -43.60
N LEU A 717 11.51 -9.07 -43.42
CA LEU A 717 10.86 -10.18 -44.10
C LEU A 717 10.86 -9.99 -45.62
N ASP A 718 10.55 -8.78 -46.10
CA ASP A 718 10.60 -8.43 -47.52
C ASP A 718 12.04 -8.53 -48.08
N THR A 719 13.02 -8.18 -47.26
CA THR A 719 14.44 -8.28 -47.65
C THR A 719 14.86 -9.73 -47.75
N LEU A 720 14.50 -10.58 -46.79
CA LEU A 720 14.74 -12.02 -46.86
C LEU A 720 14.13 -12.61 -48.13
N HIS A 721 12.85 -12.36 -48.42
CA HIS A 721 12.16 -12.87 -49.58
C HIS A 721 12.80 -12.41 -50.90
N ARG A 722 13.27 -11.15 -50.99
CA ARG A 722 13.98 -10.64 -52.13
C ARG A 722 15.35 -11.33 -52.33
N THR A 723 16.07 -11.53 -51.25
CA THR A 723 17.39 -12.16 -51.26
C THR A 723 17.28 -13.62 -51.69
N VAL A 724 16.32 -14.36 -51.14
CA VAL A 724 16.09 -15.76 -51.56
C VAL A 724 15.68 -15.87 -52.99
N ARG A 725 14.77 -15.02 -53.50
CA ARG A 725 14.34 -15.00 -54.91
C ARG A 725 15.50 -14.67 -55.84
N SER A 726 16.35 -13.67 -55.52
CA SER A 726 17.50 -13.30 -56.33
C SER A 726 18.56 -14.40 -56.37
N GLY A 727 18.79 -15.07 -55.20
CA GLY A 727 19.69 -16.22 -55.10
C GLY A 727 19.20 -17.43 -55.93
N ALA A 728 17.90 -17.73 -55.84
CA ALA A 728 17.27 -18.79 -56.67
C ALA A 728 17.36 -18.47 -58.16
N ALA A 729 17.12 -17.22 -58.56
CA ALA A 729 17.25 -16.79 -59.97
C ALA A 729 18.68 -16.88 -60.45
N ALA A 730 19.66 -16.48 -59.64
CA ALA A 730 21.08 -16.58 -59.93
C ALA A 730 21.52 -18.05 -60.06
N ALA A 731 21.06 -18.94 -59.15
CA ALA A 731 21.37 -20.36 -59.20
C ALA A 731 20.74 -21.03 -60.44
N SER A 732 19.52 -20.66 -60.80
CA SER A 732 18.84 -21.15 -62.00
C SER A 732 19.61 -20.67 -63.27
N THR A 733 20.06 -19.44 -63.32
CA THR A 733 20.86 -18.88 -64.43
C THR A 733 22.21 -19.58 -64.54
N LEU A 734 22.86 -19.87 -63.42
CA LEU A 734 24.14 -20.57 -63.37
C LEU A 734 23.96 -22.03 -63.83
N ALA A 735 22.91 -22.72 -63.33
CA ALA A 735 22.58 -24.08 -63.75
C ALA A 735 22.29 -24.16 -65.26
N ALA A 736 21.55 -23.19 -65.80
CA ALA A 736 21.29 -23.11 -67.25
C ALA A 736 22.59 -22.85 -68.04
N LYS A 737 23.47 -21.99 -67.59
CA LYS A 737 24.80 -21.78 -68.20
C LYS A 737 25.68 -23.01 -68.13
N THR A 738 25.69 -23.72 -67.01
CA THR A 738 26.44 -24.94 -66.80
C THR A 738 25.94 -26.08 -67.69
N ALA A 739 24.61 -26.21 -67.81
CA ALA A 739 23.96 -27.18 -68.73
C ALA A 739 24.23 -26.86 -70.18
N ALA A 740 24.23 -25.54 -70.59
CA ALA A 740 24.54 -25.11 -71.91
C ALA A 740 26.06 -25.38 -72.29
N GLN A 741 27.00 -25.16 -71.33
CA GLN A 741 28.38 -25.51 -71.49
C GLN A 741 28.62 -27.00 -71.57
N ALA A 742 27.94 -27.83 -70.77
CA ALA A 742 28.01 -29.29 -70.85
C ALA A 742 27.49 -29.79 -72.20
N ALA A 743 26.41 -29.21 -72.71
CA ALA A 743 25.89 -29.55 -74.05
C ALA A 743 26.77 -29.11 -75.21
N ALA A 744 27.58 -28.09 -75.01
CA ALA A 744 28.59 -27.62 -76.02
C ALA A 744 29.86 -28.47 -76.04
N VAL A 745 30.17 -29.19 -74.98
CA VAL A 745 31.32 -30.11 -74.88
C VAL A 745 30.98 -31.52 -75.41
N THR A 746 29.70 -31.82 -75.61
CA THR A 746 29.21 -33.11 -76.12
C THR A 746 28.81 -33.08 -77.60
N LYS A 747 29.03 -31.95 -78.25
CA LYS A 747 29.03 -31.79 -79.74
C LYS A 747 30.44 -31.64 -80.21
#